data_5dee6f5d3c66d78031164b7778a9422c
#
_entry.id   5dee6f5d3c66d78031164b7778a9422c
#
_cell.length_a   1.000
_cell.length_b   1.000
_cell.length_c   1.000
_cell.angle_alpha   90.00
_cell.angle_beta   90.00
_cell.angle_gamma   90.00
#
_symmetry.space_group_name_H-M   'P 1'
#
loop_
_entity.id
_entity.type
_entity.pdbx_description
1 polymer ?
#
loop_
_entity_poly.entity_id
_entity_poly.type
_entity_poly.pdbx_seq_one_letter_code
_entity_poly.pdbx_strand_id
1 'polypeptide(L)'
;MSEMYQRSTDEVLAELGTSVHGLSGKEAAERLARYGQNKLKEAHKITVFQRFLQQIKDPMLLILLVAAAVSAVTNAISGESFAEVFIILVVVLLNAILGVIQESKAEAAIEALQTMTAAKCKVMRDGKQIVIESSQLVPGDVVILEAGDAVPADGRLLESASLKIEEAALTGESVPVNKAVEAIFGGDVPLGDRKNMCYMGSTVVYGRGRAVVTSTGMDTEMGKIADVLAQTEQEETPLQRKLGQLSNSLSKMVLGICLFIFVFDLIMAGKFTAQSILDNFMVAVSLAVAAIPEGLATVVTVVLSIGVTNMSKRHAVIRRLTAVETLGCTQVICSDKTGTLTQNKMTVVEHTGPTELLAAAMTLCNDANLADDGAQGEPTEAALVNFGAANGLKKYELEEKQPRIGEAPFDSSRKMMSTLHDKGGEIVQYTKGAPDEVLARCAYYMENGKPQPMTEAKRAEILQSNHAMAAKALRVLAAAERLWHRMPENTDPSNLEQELCFIGLVGMIDPVRPEVRAAVEECKAAGIRPVMITGDHKDTAVAIAKELGIIDDASQAIEGKELNRLSDEELDKLIDKCGVYARVQPEHKVRIVSAWRRKGAITAMTGDGVNDAPSIKSADIGVGMGITGTDVTKNVADMVLSDDNFATIVSAVDEGRRIYDNIRKTIQFLLASNMSEVLGVFFATILGFTLLSPVHLLFINLITDCFPALALGLEPAEPDTMHRPPRDSRDTIFSGGLGVDIVYQGLLVTVLTLTSYIIGHCIEVGHFEMPAGVSPHGMTMAFLTMNMCEIFHSFNMRSQRQSVFTLPGHNKVLWAAMIGALAITTAVLEVPAIAALFNFTPVGWGEYGIALGLAVLVIPIVELVKACQRAADRKRYCKVK
;
A
#
# COMPACT_ATOMS: atom_id res chain seq x y z
N MET A 1 2.50 25.36 39.76
CA MET A 1 1.50 24.28 39.97
C MET A 1 2.27 22.98 40.06
N SER A 2 1.94 22.08 40.99
CA SER A 2 2.59 20.75 41.01
C SER A 2 2.17 19.97 39.76
N GLU A 3 3.13 19.29 39.14
CA GLU A 3 2.88 18.54 37.93
C GLU A 3 2.03 17.28 38.19
N MET A 4 1.30 16.77 37.22
CA MET A 4 0.37 15.63 37.37
C MET A 4 1.03 14.36 37.90
N TYR A 5 2.34 14.14 37.64
CA TYR A 5 3.09 13.00 38.19
C TYR A 5 3.38 13.12 39.70
N GLN A 6 3.30 14.31 40.26
CA GLN A 6 3.55 14.57 41.69
C GLN A 6 2.31 14.39 42.59
N ARG A 7 1.12 14.22 41.96
CA ARG A 7 -0.17 14.13 42.65
C ARG A 7 -0.63 12.69 42.79
N SER A 8 -1.45 12.46 43.80
CA SER A 8 -2.16 11.20 43.94
C SER A 8 -3.20 11.02 42.83
N THR A 9 -3.64 9.80 42.56
CA THR A 9 -4.67 9.50 41.55
C THR A 9 -5.98 10.24 41.85
N ASP A 10 -6.39 10.33 43.11
CA ASP A 10 -7.64 11.00 43.51
C ASP A 10 -7.58 12.51 43.28
N GLU A 11 -6.44 13.14 43.56
CA GLU A 11 -6.22 14.57 43.29
C GLU A 11 -6.27 14.86 41.79
N VAL A 12 -5.67 14.00 40.95
CA VAL A 12 -5.70 14.15 39.48
C VAL A 12 -7.11 13.98 38.95
N LEU A 13 -7.86 12.99 39.42
CA LEU A 13 -9.26 12.79 39.02
C LEU A 13 -10.14 13.97 39.40
N ALA A 14 -9.96 14.50 40.63
CA ALA A 14 -10.69 15.68 41.11
C ALA A 14 -10.38 16.94 40.29
N GLU A 15 -9.10 17.19 39.97
CA GLU A 15 -8.69 18.33 39.13
C GLU A 15 -9.22 18.26 37.70
N LEU A 16 -9.22 17.07 37.10
CA LEU A 16 -9.74 16.83 35.76
C LEU A 16 -11.28 16.74 35.74
N GLY A 17 -11.95 16.79 36.94
CA GLY A 17 -13.41 16.70 37.05
C GLY A 17 -13.95 15.39 36.45
N THR A 18 -13.31 14.25 36.75
CA THR A 18 -13.67 12.92 36.22
C THR A 18 -13.64 11.88 37.34
N SER A 19 -13.98 10.65 37.01
CA SER A 19 -13.92 9.50 37.92
C SER A 19 -13.30 8.28 37.23
N VAL A 20 -13.02 7.23 38.00
CA VAL A 20 -12.55 5.94 37.43
C VAL A 20 -13.53 5.29 36.44
N HIS A 21 -14.81 5.73 36.46
CA HIS A 21 -15.84 5.30 35.53
C HIS A 21 -15.85 6.12 34.23
N GLY A 22 -14.96 7.11 34.10
CA GLY A 22 -14.83 8.00 32.95
C GLY A 22 -15.86 9.14 32.91
N LEU A 23 -15.83 9.91 31.87
CA LEU A 23 -16.74 11.01 31.59
C LEU A 23 -18.09 10.51 31.07
N SER A 24 -19.14 11.32 31.21
CA SER A 24 -20.37 11.08 30.47
C SER A 24 -20.23 11.44 28.99
N GLY A 25 -20.98 10.78 28.10
CA GLY A 25 -20.94 11.09 26.68
C GLY A 25 -21.21 12.55 26.34
N LYS A 26 -22.10 13.23 27.09
CA LYS A 26 -22.42 14.65 26.92
C LYS A 26 -21.23 15.53 27.33
N GLU A 27 -20.59 15.23 28.45
CA GLU A 27 -19.45 15.99 28.96
C GLU A 27 -18.21 15.83 28.07
N ALA A 28 -17.98 14.62 27.54
CA ALA A 28 -16.93 14.37 26.56
C ALA A 28 -17.14 15.21 25.27
N ALA A 29 -18.39 15.35 24.78
CA ALA A 29 -18.70 16.18 23.62
C ALA A 29 -18.48 17.69 23.88
N GLU A 30 -18.86 18.17 25.08
CA GLU A 30 -18.61 19.55 25.48
C GLU A 30 -17.10 19.85 25.61
N ARG A 31 -16.33 18.90 26.16
CA ARG A 31 -14.86 19.03 26.24
C ARG A 31 -14.21 18.95 24.86
N LEU A 32 -14.71 18.11 23.95
CA LEU A 32 -14.21 18.04 22.57
C LEU A 32 -14.42 19.37 21.85
N ALA A 33 -15.56 20.02 22.04
CA ALA A 33 -15.80 21.35 21.48
C ALA A 33 -14.88 22.44 22.08
N ARG A 34 -14.46 22.27 23.35
CA ARG A 34 -13.59 23.24 24.06
C ARG A 34 -12.10 23.04 23.78
N TYR A 35 -11.60 21.80 23.82
CA TYR A 35 -10.18 21.47 23.68
C TYR A 35 -9.78 21.13 22.26
N GLY A 36 -10.76 20.86 21.37
CA GLY A 36 -10.51 20.42 20.01
C GLY A 36 -10.18 18.93 19.90
N GLN A 37 -9.89 18.48 18.69
CA GLN A 37 -9.54 17.08 18.41
C GLN A 37 -8.13 16.75 18.91
N ASN A 38 -7.94 15.52 19.39
CA ASN A 38 -6.63 14.97 19.75
C ASN A 38 -5.83 14.64 18.48
N LYS A 39 -5.30 15.67 17.83
CA LYS A 39 -4.47 15.58 16.61
C LYS A 39 -3.28 16.49 16.74
N LEU A 40 -2.13 16.04 16.28
CA LEU A 40 -0.98 16.90 16.06
C LEU A 40 -1.29 17.85 14.89
N LYS A 41 -0.80 19.08 14.95
CA LYS A 41 -0.92 19.99 13.80
C LYS A 41 -0.23 19.37 12.60
N GLU A 42 -0.99 19.18 11.53
CA GLU A 42 -0.44 18.87 10.22
C GLU A 42 0.43 20.06 9.77
N ALA A 43 1.46 19.75 8.95
CA ALA A 43 2.26 20.78 8.30
C ALA A 43 1.35 21.80 7.61
N HIS A 44 1.73 23.06 7.61
CA HIS A 44 0.92 24.16 7.10
C HIS A 44 0.38 23.82 5.70
N LYS A 45 -0.95 23.64 5.56
CA LYS A 45 -1.56 23.45 4.24
C LYS A 45 -1.28 24.70 3.40
N ILE A 46 -0.57 24.48 2.31
CA ILE A 46 -0.27 25.51 1.32
C ILE A 46 -1.60 25.97 0.73
N THR A 47 -1.91 27.26 0.79
CA THR A 47 -3.15 27.80 0.22
C THR A 47 -3.14 27.70 -1.30
N VAL A 48 -4.32 27.63 -1.93
CA VAL A 48 -4.47 27.61 -3.40
C VAL A 48 -3.71 28.77 -4.06
N PHE A 49 -3.70 29.94 -3.44
CA PHE A 49 -2.99 31.11 -3.94
C PHE A 49 -1.46 30.96 -3.81
N GLN A 50 -0.97 30.38 -2.72
CA GLN A 50 0.46 30.09 -2.57
C GLN A 50 0.94 29.06 -3.59
N ARG A 51 0.15 28.03 -3.87
CA ARG A 51 0.43 27.06 -4.94
C ARG A 51 0.47 27.74 -6.31
N PHE A 52 -0.48 28.58 -6.59
CA PHE A 52 -0.49 29.36 -7.83
C PHE A 52 0.80 30.19 -7.98
N LEU A 53 1.25 30.84 -6.93
CA LEU A 53 2.52 31.57 -6.94
C LEU A 53 3.75 30.65 -7.07
N GLN A 54 3.69 29.43 -6.53
CA GLN A 54 4.76 28.44 -6.72
C GLN A 54 4.80 27.95 -8.16
N GLN A 55 3.65 27.71 -8.80
CA GLN A 55 3.58 27.34 -10.21
C GLN A 55 4.19 28.44 -11.10
N ILE A 56 3.90 29.71 -10.84
CA ILE A 56 4.48 30.83 -11.61
C ILE A 56 6.02 30.90 -11.43
N LYS A 57 6.58 30.41 -10.32
CA LYS A 57 8.03 30.35 -10.10
C LYS A 57 8.70 29.20 -10.85
N ASP A 58 7.94 28.36 -11.54
CA ASP A 58 8.53 27.33 -12.39
C ASP A 58 9.47 27.98 -13.42
N PRO A 59 10.68 27.44 -13.61
CA PRO A 59 11.69 27.99 -14.53
C PRO A 59 11.16 28.21 -15.94
N MET A 60 10.26 27.34 -16.41
CA MET A 60 9.63 27.46 -17.73
C MET A 60 8.71 28.66 -17.85
N LEU A 61 7.79 28.80 -16.89
CA LEU A 61 6.88 29.94 -16.89
C LEU A 61 7.62 31.24 -16.72
N LEU A 62 8.76 31.24 -15.98
CA LEU A 62 9.65 32.42 -15.90
C LEU A 62 10.29 32.75 -17.24
N ILE A 63 10.80 31.76 -18.00
CA ILE A 63 11.35 31.97 -19.35
C ILE A 63 10.28 32.57 -20.27
N LEU A 64 9.05 32.03 -20.25
CA LEU A 64 7.94 32.56 -21.04
C LEU A 64 7.55 33.98 -20.63
N LEU A 65 7.54 34.30 -19.34
CA LEU A 65 7.28 35.65 -18.85
C LEU A 65 8.38 36.62 -19.29
N VAL A 66 9.65 36.19 -19.29
CA VAL A 66 10.75 36.98 -19.82
C VAL A 66 10.60 37.20 -21.33
N ALA A 67 10.27 36.15 -22.08
CA ALA A 67 9.99 36.25 -23.51
C ALA A 67 8.83 37.20 -23.80
N ALA A 68 7.72 37.08 -23.04
CA ALA A 68 6.59 38.00 -23.18
C ALA A 68 6.98 39.47 -22.88
N ALA A 69 7.82 39.69 -21.85
CA ALA A 69 8.29 41.03 -21.52
C ALA A 69 9.19 41.61 -22.64
N VAL A 70 10.12 40.80 -23.17
CA VAL A 70 10.98 41.19 -24.30
C VAL A 70 10.16 41.51 -25.55
N SER A 71 9.20 40.60 -25.91
CA SER A 71 8.29 40.82 -27.03
C SER A 71 7.42 42.09 -26.85
N ALA A 72 6.91 42.34 -25.64
CA ALA A 72 6.15 43.54 -25.32
C ALA A 72 6.95 44.82 -25.52
N VAL A 73 8.23 44.83 -25.06
CA VAL A 73 9.12 45.99 -25.26
C VAL A 73 9.40 46.22 -26.75
N THR A 74 9.65 45.15 -27.48
CA THR A 74 9.94 45.25 -28.92
C THR A 74 8.72 45.70 -29.70
N ASN A 75 7.54 45.14 -29.49
CA ASN A 75 6.29 45.55 -30.16
C ASN A 75 5.92 47.00 -29.82
N ALA A 76 6.23 47.47 -28.59
CA ALA A 76 6.05 48.88 -28.25
C ALA A 76 7.01 49.80 -29.03
N ILE A 77 8.23 49.37 -29.35
CA ILE A 77 9.21 50.15 -30.13
C ILE A 77 8.88 50.09 -31.63
N SER A 78 8.50 48.92 -32.14
CA SER A 78 8.21 48.67 -33.57
C SER A 78 6.81 49.06 -33.97
N GLY A 79 5.89 49.34 -33.02
CA GLY A 79 4.48 49.67 -33.32
C GLY A 79 3.64 48.45 -33.75
N GLU A 80 4.10 47.23 -33.44
CA GLU A 80 3.42 45.98 -33.77
C GLU A 80 2.33 45.61 -32.76
N SER A 81 1.53 44.58 -33.09
CA SER A 81 0.41 44.12 -32.27
C SER A 81 0.88 43.42 -31.00
N PHE A 82 0.25 43.67 -29.85
CA PHE A 82 0.48 42.94 -28.58
C PHE A 82 -0.25 41.58 -28.49
N ALA A 83 -0.84 41.10 -29.59
CA ALA A 83 -1.63 39.87 -29.62
C ALA A 83 -0.79 38.65 -29.10
N GLU A 84 0.45 38.54 -29.57
CA GLU A 84 1.36 37.45 -29.19
C GLU A 84 1.68 37.47 -27.69
N VAL A 85 1.98 38.67 -27.15
CA VAL A 85 2.24 38.86 -25.70
C VAL A 85 1.02 38.46 -24.89
N PHE A 86 -0.18 38.85 -25.34
CA PHE A 86 -1.42 38.50 -24.64
C PHE A 86 -1.65 36.97 -24.65
N ILE A 87 -1.39 36.30 -25.75
CA ILE A 87 -1.54 34.83 -25.87
C ILE A 87 -0.56 34.13 -24.92
N ILE A 88 0.71 34.51 -24.91
CA ILE A 88 1.69 33.95 -23.98
C ILE A 88 1.21 34.10 -22.53
N LEU A 89 0.71 35.26 -22.14
CA LEU A 89 0.21 35.50 -20.79
C LEU A 89 -1.03 34.66 -20.45
N VAL A 90 -1.97 34.51 -21.39
CA VAL A 90 -3.15 33.62 -21.23
C VAL A 90 -2.73 32.18 -21.05
N VAL A 91 -1.78 31.70 -21.82
CA VAL A 91 -1.33 30.32 -21.75
C VAL A 91 -0.55 30.08 -20.45
N VAL A 92 0.32 31.00 -20.03
CA VAL A 92 0.98 30.95 -18.71
C VAL A 92 -0.04 30.85 -17.59
N LEU A 93 -1.10 31.67 -17.66
CA LEU A 93 -2.18 31.64 -16.66
C LEU A 93 -2.93 30.30 -16.67
N LEU A 94 -3.27 29.79 -17.84
CA LEU A 94 -3.96 28.49 -17.98
C LEU A 94 -3.08 27.34 -17.44
N ASN A 95 -1.80 27.33 -17.76
CA ASN A 95 -0.87 26.32 -17.28
C ASN A 95 -0.76 26.37 -15.73
N ALA A 96 -0.59 27.55 -15.15
CA ALA A 96 -0.55 27.71 -13.69
C ALA A 96 -1.85 27.24 -13.02
N ILE A 97 -3.03 27.52 -13.60
CA ILE A 97 -4.33 27.08 -13.09
C ILE A 97 -4.45 25.56 -13.17
N LEU A 98 -4.09 24.95 -14.30
CA LEU A 98 -4.13 23.49 -14.47
C LEU A 98 -3.17 22.78 -13.53
N GLY A 99 -1.96 23.29 -13.35
CA GLY A 99 -0.99 22.78 -12.37
C GLY A 99 -1.57 22.78 -10.95
N VAL A 100 -2.19 23.88 -10.53
CA VAL A 100 -2.85 23.97 -9.21
C VAL A 100 -3.99 22.96 -9.07
N ILE A 101 -4.82 22.78 -10.09
CA ILE A 101 -5.94 21.82 -10.07
C ILE A 101 -5.41 20.37 -9.95
N GLN A 102 -4.39 20.03 -10.72
CA GLN A 102 -3.78 18.71 -10.70
C GLN A 102 -3.13 18.39 -9.35
N GLU A 103 -2.33 19.33 -8.81
CA GLU A 103 -1.68 19.20 -7.52
C GLU A 103 -2.69 19.10 -6.37
N SER A 104 -3.74 19.92 -6.39
CA SER A 104 -4.81 19.87 -5.38
C SER A 104 -5.57 18.54 -5.40
N LYS A 105 -5.82 17.95 -6.57
CA LYS A 105 -6.44 16.62 -6.68
C LYS A 105 -5.54 15.51 -6.16
N ALA A 106 -4.25 15.58 -6.43
CA ALA A 106 -3.27 14.62 -5.94
C ALA A 106 -3.20 14.64 -4.40
N GLU A 107 -3.13 15.83 -3.80
CA GLU A 107 -3.09 15.99 -2.34
C GLU A 107 -4.40 15.55 -1.68
N ALA A 108 -5.56 15.89 -2.23
CA ALA A 108 -6.85 15.44 -1.71
C ALA A 108 -6.98 13.91 -1.70
N ALA A 109 -6.43 13.23 -2.70
CA ALA A 109 -6.41 11.78 -2.74
C ALA A 109 -5.51 11.18 -1.64
N ILE A 110 -4.35 11.79 -1.37
CA ILE A 110 -3.44 11.39 -0.28
C ILE A 110 -4.10 11.62 1.10
N GLU A 111 -4.75 12.77 1.31
CA GLU A 111 -5.45 13.11 2.56
C GLU A 111 -6.61 12.14 2.85
N ALA A 112 -7.37 11.74 1.83
CA ALA A 112 -8.44 10.76 1.96
C ALA A 112 -7.91 9.39 2.46
N LEU A 113 -6.70 9.01 2.08
CA LEU A 113 -6.07 7.76 2.54
C LEU A 113 -5.65 7.82 4.01
N GLN A 114 -5.13 8.97 4.47
CA GLN A 114 -4.74 9.15 5.87
C GLN A 114 -5.94 9.05 6.82
N THR A 115 -7.12 9.50 6.39
CA THR A 115 -8.35 9.38 7.19
C THR A 115 -8.86 7.94 7.31
N MET A 116 -8.57 7.05 6.36
CA MET A 116 -8.97 5.63 6.41
C MET A 116 -8.18 4.80 7.44
N THR A 117 -7.05 5.32 7.93
CA THR A 117 -6.19 4.65 8.92
C THR A 117 -6.29 5.29 10.31
N ALA A 118 -7.39 5.99 10.63
CA ALA A 118 -7.57 6.63 11.92
C ALA A 118 -7.41 5.62 13.07
N ALA A 119 -6.48 5.91 14.00
CA ALA A 119 -6.23 5.08 15.16
C ALA A 119 -7.47 5.07 16.09
N LYS A 120 -7.79 3.89 16.63
CA LYS A 120 -8.89 3.69 17.59
C LYS A 120 -8.32 3.41 18.97
N CYS A 121 -9.03 3.76 20.02
CA CYS A 121 -8.67 3.47 21.39
C CYS A 121 -9.87 3.05 22.24
N LYS A 122 -9.61 2.29 23.30
CA LYS A 122 -10.60 1.82 24.27
C LYS A 122 -10.70 2.83 25.38
N VAL A 123 -11.91 3.31 25.68
CA VAL A 123 -12.16 4.28 26.75
C VAL A 123 -13.32 3.84 27.64
N MET A 124 -13.29 4.29 28.90
CA MET A 124 -14.43 4.19 29.80
C MET A 124 -15.25 5.49 29.70
N ARG A 125 -16.51 5.38 29.28
CA ARG A 125 -17.49 6.46 29.32
C ARG A 125 -18.83 5.94 29.85
N ASP A 126 -19.51 6.71 30.67
CA ASP A 126 -20.75 6.30 31.33
C ASP A 126 -20.64 4.94 32.06
N GLY A 127 -19.46 4.63 32.61
CA GLY A 127 -19.17 3.35 33.26
C GLY A 127 -19.07 2.13 32.36
N LYS A 128 -19.06 2.33 31.04
CA LYS A 128 -18.92 1.25 30.04
C LYS A 128 -17.67 1.42 29.20
N GLN A 129 -17.05 0.30 28.87
CA GLN A 129 -15.95 0.30 27.90
C GLN A 129 -16.51 0.46 26.49
N ILE A 130 -16.03 1.46 25.77
CA ILE A 130 -16.35 1.71 24.35
C ILE A 130 -15.09 1.92 23.54
N VAL A 131 -15.17 1.70 22.24
CA VAL A 131 -14.07 1.99 21.29
C VAL A 131 -14.41 3.26 20.53
N ILE A 132 -13.51 4.22 20.55
CA ILE A 132 -13.67 5.49 19.85
C ILE A 132 -12.44 5.76 18.96
N GLU A 133 -12.56 6.71 18.03
CA GLU A 133 -11.38 7.23 17.34
C GLU A 133 -10.50 8.01 18.31
N SER A 134 -9.19 7.79 18.28
CA SER A 134 -8.23 8.51 19.14
C SER A 134 -8.32 10.02 19.00
N SER A 135 -8.77 10.52 17.82
CA SER A 135 -9.03 11.93 17.57
C SER A 135 -10.14 12.55 18.45
N GLN A 136 -11.02 11.71 19.02
CA GLN A 136 -12.14 12.13 19.87
C GLN A 136 -11.84 12.08 21.37
N LEU A 137 -10.58 11.77 21.74
CA LEU A 137 -10.14 11.81 23.12
C LEU A 137 -10.07 13.25 23.66
N VAL A 138 -10.46 13.40 24.92
CA VAL A 138 -10.41 14.67 25.62
C VAL A 138 -9.76 14.51 26.99
N PRO A 139 -9.15 15.58 27.56
CA PRO A 139 -8.67 15.55 28.93
C PRO A 139 -9.77 15.15 29.92
N GLY A 140 -9.47 14.15 30.76
CA GLY A 140 -10.40 13.55 31.72
C GLY A 140 -11.04 12.22 31.24
N ASP A 141 -10.87 11.80 29.97
CA ASP A 141 -11.21 10.45 29.54
C ASP A 141 -10.33 9.41 30.25
N VAL A 142 -10.88 8.24 30.54
CA VAL A 142 -10.11 7.11 31.09
C VAL A 142 -9.85 6.11 29.97
N VAL A 143 -8.59 5.98 29.55
CA VAL A 143 -8.16 5.03 28.51
C VAL A 143 -7.75 3.71 29.12
N ILE A 144 -8.04 2.61 28.42
CA ILE A 144 -7.62 1.26 28.75
C ILE A 144 -6.46 0.92 27.83
N LEU A 145 -5.34 0.50 28.41
CA LEU A 145 -4.09 0.17 27.74
C LEU A 145 -3.78 -1.31 27.91
N GLU A 146 -3.56 -2.01 26.81
CA GLU A 146 -3.18 -3.43 26.76
C GLU A 146 -1.93 -3.61 25.90
N ALA A 147 -1.22 -4.72 26.11
CA ALA A 147 -0.03 -5.02 25.30
C ALA A 147 -0.36 -5.00 23.79
N GLY A 148 0.38 -4.20 23.02
CA GLY A 148 0.16 -3.98 21.60
C GLY A 148 -0.57 -2.68 21.26
N ASP A 149 -1.14 -1.98 22.25
CA ASP A 149 -1.79 -0.69 22.02
C ASP A 149 -0.74 0.44 21.93
N ALA A 150 -0.99 1.41 21.05
CA ALA A 150 -0.30 2.68 21.08
C ALA A 150 -0.97 3.59 22.14
N VAL A 151 -0.17 4.33 22.91
CA VAL A 151 -0.68 5.32 23.85
C VAL A 151 -1.24 6.51 23.06
N PRO A 152 -2.56 6.77 23.14
CA PRO A 152 -3.21 7.70 22.22
C PRO A 152 -3.10 9.18 22.63
N ALA A 153 -2.75 9.45 23.90
CA ALA A 153 -2.62 10.79 24.49
C ALA A 153 -1.77 10.72 25.74
N ASP A 154 -1.31 11.85 26.25
CA ASP A 154 -0.60 11.86 27.54
C ASP A 154 -1.58 11.58 28.68
N GLY A 155 -1.20 10.71 29.58
CA GLY A 155 -2.06 10.28 30.68
C GLY A 155 -1.33 9.96 31.99
N ARG A 156 -2.07 10.07 33.09
CA ARG A 156 -1.67 9.65 34.41
C ARG A 156 -2.25 8.28 34.73
N LEU A 157 -1.39 7.31 35.05
CA LEU A 157 -1.80 5.94 35.34
C LEU A 157 -2.66 5.87 36.61
N LEU A 158 -3.80 5.20 36.53
CA LEU A 158 -4.73 4.88 37.61
C LEU A 158 -4.54 3.44 38.09
N GLU A 159 -4.25 2.52 37.15
CA GLU A 159 -4.00 1.11 37.41
C GLU A 159 -2.83 0.62 36.54
N SER A 160 -2.02 -0.28 37.10
CA SER A 160 -0.92 -0.94 36.38
C SER A 160 -0.83 -2.41 36.83
N ALA A 161 -1.06 -3.34 35.90
CA ALA A 161 -0.86 -4.77 36.10
C ALA A 161 0.34 -5.21 35.25
N SER A 162 1.55 -5.10 35.82
CA SER A 162 2.82 -5.39 35.15
C SER A 162 3.01 -4.61 33.82
N LEU A 163 2.47 -3.39 33.76
CA LEU A 163 2.49 -2.56 32.55
C LEU A 163 3.92 -2.11 32.23
N LYS A 164 4.35 -2.36 30.99
CA LYS A 164 5.63 -1.86 30.44
C LYS A 164 5.36 -1.09 29.16
N ILE A 165 5.92 0.12 29.08
CA ILE A 165 5.75 1.01 27.94
C ILE A 165 7.12 1.34 27.36
N GLU A 166 7.27 1.21 26.04
CA GLU A 166 8.42 1.66 25.29
C GLU A 166 8.22 3.14 24.92
N GLU A 167 9.12 3.98 25.40
CA GLU A 167 9.05 5.44 25.24
C GLU A 167 10.20 6.00 24.40
N ALA A 168 10.80 5.16 23.55
CA ALA A 168 11.98 5.50 22.75
C ALA A 168 11.81 6.76 21.90
N ALA A 169 10.60 7.03 21.42
CA ALA A 169 10.29 8.21 20.61
C ALA A 169 10.47 9.54 21.37
N LEU A 170 10.38 9.50 22.70
CA LEU A 170 10.48 10.68 23.56
C LEU A 170 11.78 10.72 24.37
N THR A 171 12.26 9.55 24.82
CA THR A 171 13.43 9.43 25.69
C THR A 171 14.71 9.06 24.95
N GLY A 172 14.60 8.50 23.75
CA GLY A 172 15.72 7.93 23.00
C GLY A 172 16.18 6.55 23.49
N GLU A 173 15.59 6.03 24.59
CA GLU A 173 15.94 4.73 25.14
C GLU A 173 14.96 3.64 24.69
N SER A 174 15.47 2.57 24.07
CA SER A 174 14.67 1.46 23.53
C SER A 174 14.28 0.42 24.59
N VAL A 175 14.70 0.57 25.84
CA VAL A 175 14.35 -0.37 26.90
C VAL A 175 12.97 -0.01 27.48
N PRO A 176 12.00 -0.94 27.48
CA PRO A 176 10.67 -0.66 28.02
C PRO A 176 10.70 -0.32 29.53
N VAL A 177 10.02 0.76 29.87
CA VAL A 177 9.93 1.27 31.24
C VAL A 177 8.81 0.55 32.01
N ASN A 178 9.13 -0.02 33.19
CA ASN A 178 8.12 -0.54 34.10
C ASN A 178 7.30 0.63 34.69
N LYS A 179 5.99 0.58 34.51
CA LYS A 179 5.07 1.61 34.98
C LYS A 179 4.47 1.29 36.35
N ALA A 180 4.33 2.32 37.19
CA ALA A 180 3.79 2.27 38.53
C ALA A 180 2.71 3.34 38.73
N VAL A 181 1.94 3.26 39.81
CA VAL A 181 0.80 4.20 40.06
C VAL A 181 1.13 5.26 41.09
N GLU A 182 2.13 5.01 41.92
CA GLU A 182 2.48 5.87 43.05
C GLU A 182 2.89 7.28 42.60
N ALA A 183 2.56 8.28 43.40
CA ALA A 183 3.00 9.66 43.17
C ALA A 183 4.53 9.76 43.31
N ILE A 184 5.15 10.55 42.47
CA ILE A 184 6.61 10.75 42.47
C ILE A 184 6.89 12.10 43.12
N PHE A 185 7.48 12.07 44.32
CA PHE A 185 7.85 13.25 45.06
C PHE A 185 9.32 13.61 44.78
N GLY A 186 9.59 14.88 44.50
CA GLY A 186 10.92 15.42 44.22
C GLY A 186 10.85 16.59 43.28
N GLY A 187 11.98 17.21 42.95
CA GLY A 187 12.02 18.35 42.05
C GLY A 187 11.58 17.98 40.60
N ASP A 188 12.10 18.70 39.61
CA ASP A 188 11.81 18.41 38.22
C ASP A 188 12.39 17.04 37.79
N VAL A 189 11.50 16.06 37.51
CA VAL A 189 11.87 14.67 37.17
C VAL A 189 11.89 14.53 35.64
N PRO A 190 12.97 14.02 35.05
CA PRO A 190 13.02 13.76 33.61
C PRO A 190 11.88 12.87 33.12
N LEU A 191 11.44 13.04 31.85
CA LEU A 191 10.31 12.30 31.27
C LEU A 191 10.41 10.78 31.45
N GLY A 192 11.57 10.18 31.16
CA GLY A 192 11.80 8.73 31.26
C GLY A 192 11.70 8.17 32.69
N ASP A 193 11.86 9.01 33.71
CA ASP A 193 11.75 8.62 35.12
C ASP A 193 10.34 8.80 35.70
N ARG A 194 9.41 9.42 34.96
CA ARG A 194 8.01 9.61 35.39
C ARG A 194 7.21 8.32 35.18
N LYS A 195 7.50 7.29 35.99
CA LYS A 195 6.94 5.94 35.86
C LYS A 195 5.42 5.85 36.01
N ASN A 196 4.78 6.86 36.54
CA ASN A 196 3.34 6.94 36.73
C ASN A 196 2.61 7.71 35.63
N MET A 197 3.32 8.11 34.56
CA MET A 197 2.77 8.76 33.37
C MET A 197 2.92 7.84 32.18
N CYS A 198 2.07 8.03 31.16
CA CYS A 198 2.20 7.47 29.82
C CYS A 198 2.06 8.60 28.80
N TYR A 199 2.75 8.50 27.68
CA TYR A 199 2.90 9.58 26.73
C TYR A 199 2.44 9.18 25.33
N MET A 200 1.81 10.11 24.61
CA MET A 200 1.37 9.95 23.24
C MET A 200 2.51 9.46 22.34
N GLY A 201 2.21 8.49 21.47
CA GLY A 201 3.20 7.93 20.54
C GLY A 201 4.10 6.86 21.13
N SER A 202 3.98 6.55 22.44
CA SER A 202 4.64 5.41 23.07
C SER A 202 3.85 4.12 22.84
N THR A 203 4.48 2.97 23.09
CA THR A 203 3.90 1.65 22.83
C THR A 203 3.83 0.80 24.08
N VAL A 204 2.68 0.18 24.35
CA VAL A 204 2.52 -0.80 25.42
C VAL A 204 3.08 -2.14 24.95
N VAL A 205 4.19 -2.60 25.53
CA VAL A 205 4.84 -3.85 25.13
C VAL A 205 4.47 -5.04 26.00
N TYR A 206 4.00 -4.78 27.26
CA TYR A 206 3.64 -5.86 28.17
C TYR A 206 2.63 -5.37 29.24
N GLY A 207 1.75 -6.28 29.68
CA GLY A 207 0.80 -6.04 30.76
C GLY A 207 -0.43 -5.23 30.30
N ARG A 208 -1.15 -4.70 31.29
CA ARG A 208 -2.34 -3.86 31.08
C ARG A 208 -2.42 -2.76 32.13
N GLY A 209 -3.13 -1.68 31.80
CA GLY A 209 -3.34 -0.57 32.74
C GLY A 209 -4.50 0.32 32.34
N ARG A 210 -4.82 1.26 33.23
CA ARG A 210 -5.75 2.35 32.92
C ARG A 210 -5.07 3.68 33.21
N ALA A 211 -5.33 4.66 32.38
CA ALA A 211 -4.80 6.00 32.55
C ALA A 211 -5.90 7.05 32.34
N VAL A 212 -5.89 8.13 33.10
CA VAL A 212 -6.71 9.30 32.83
C VAL A 212 -5.93 10.24 31.92
N VAL A 213 -6.55 10.66 30.81
CA VAL A 213 -5.96 11.57 29.82
C VAL A 213 -5.75 12.95 30.49
N THR A 214 -4.52 13.43 30.47
CA THR A 214 -4.13 14.73 31.04
C THR A 214 -3.96 15.80 29.96
N SER A 215 -3.45 15.44 28.78
CA SER A 215 -3.20 16.36 27.68
C SER A 215 -3.49 15.66 26.34
N THR A 216 -3.95 16.43 25.35
CA THR A 216 -4.30 15.95 24.00
C THR A 216 -3.68 16.84 22.93
N GLY A 217 -3.45 16.28 21.73
CA GLY A 217 -2.96 17.01 20.57
C GLY A 217 -1.64 17.73 20.79
N MET A 218 -1.61 19.03 20.50
CA MET A 218 -0.40 19.85 20.60
C MET A 218 0.06 20.10 22.04
N ASP A 219 -0.82 19.88 23.03
CA ASP A 219 -0.48 20.04 24.45
C ASP A 219 0.22 18.82 25.05
N THR A 220 0.35 17.71 24.30
CA THR A 220 1.12 16.51 24.68
C THR A 220 2.63 16.76 24.56
N GLU A 221 3.44 15.94 25.24
CA GLU A 221 4.91 16.03 25.09
C GLU A 221 5.35 15.80 23.63
N MET A 222 4.69 14.86 22.93
CA MET A 222 4.91 14.66 21.49
C MET A 222 4.47 15.88 20.67
N GLY A 223 3.38 16.54 21.05
CA GLY A 223 2.89 17.77 20.42
C GLY A 223 3.88 18.93 20.50
N LYS A 224 4.53 19.10 21.62
CA LYS A 224 5.58 20.12 21.83
C LYS A 224 6.79 19.89 20.92
N ILE A 225 7.12 18.62 20.63
CA ILE A 225 8.21 18.24 19.72
C ILE A 225 7.75 18.37 18.25
N ALA A 226 6.50 18.04 17.96
CA ALA A 226 5.94 18.08 16.59
C ALA A 226 5.97 19.47 15.97
N ASP A 227 5.86 20.53 16.76
CA ASP A 227 5.95 21.93 16.25
C ASP A 227 7.36 22.23 15.70
N VAL A 228 8.40 21.56 16.20
CA VAL A 228 9.78 21.63 15.68
C VAL A 228 9.96 20.73 14.46
N LEU A 229 9.30 19.59 14.39
CA LEU A 229 9.36 18.62 13.30
C LEU A 229 8.44 18.95 12.11
N ALA A 230 7.41 19.77 12.31
CA ALA A 230 6.47 20.18 11.25
C ALA A 230 7.13 20.99 10.12
N GLN A 231 8.40 21.35 10.24
CA GLN A 231 9.22 21.99 9.21
C GLN A 231 9.99 21.00 8.33
N THR A 232 9.86 19.69 8.58
CA THR A 232 10.55 18.66 7.80
C THR A 232 9.74 18.38 6.52
N GLU A 233 10.35 18.61 5.36
CA GLU A 233 9.76 18.36 4.04
C GLU A 233 9.31 16.90 3.91
N GLN A 234 8.21 16.66 3.19
CA GLN A 234 7.74 15.31 2.86
C GLN A 234 8.84 14.57 2.08
N GLU A 235 9.14 13.33 2.46
CA GLU A 235 10.11 12.50 1.76
C GLU A 235 9.63 12.19 0.33
N GLU A 236 10.40 12.63 -0.67
CA GLU A 236 10.17 12.27 -2.06
C GLU A 236 10.41 10.77 -2.29
N THR A 237 9.58 10.16 -3.13
CA THR A 237 9.79 8.77 -3.55
C THR A 237 11.08 8.62 -4.37
N PRO A 238 11.73 7.44 -4.39
CA PRO A 238 12.90 7.18 -5.23
C PRO A 238 12.65 7.53 -6.71
N LEU A 239 11.42 7.26 -7.20
CA LEU A 239 11.01 7.61 -8.56
C LEU A 239 10.94 9.12 -8.76
N GLN A 240 10.36 9.88 -7.82
CA GLN A 240 10.29 11.34 -7.88
C GLN A 240 11.70 11.95 -7.88
N ARG A 241 12.62 11.45 -7.04
CA ARG A 241 14.04 11.88 -7.05
C ARG A 241 14.72 11.60 -8.39
N LYS A 242 14.55 10.39 -8.94
CA LYS A 242 15.08 10.02 -10.28
C LYS A 242 14.52 10.92 -11.38
N LEU A 243 13.22 11.24 -11.32
CA LEU A 243 12.57 12.15 -12.27
C LEU A 243 13.07 13.59 -12.12
N GLY A 244 13.26 14.07 -10.91
CA GLY A 244 13.86 15.39 -10.64
C GLY A 244 15.28 15.48 -11.20
N GLN A 245 16.11 14.45 -11.01
CA GLN A 245 17.45 14.37 -11.60
C GLN A 245 17.42 14.34 -13.14
N LEU A 246 16.46 13.60 -13.72
CA LEU A 246 16.25 13.55 -15.16
C LEU A 246 15.85 14.92 -15.71
N SER A 247 14.86 15.56 -15.10
CA SER A 247 14.39 16.89 -15.48
C SER A 247 15.54 17.91 -15.43
N ASN A 248 16.34 17.91 -14.37
CA ASN A 248 17.49 18.79 -14.25
C ASN A 248 18.59 18.52 -15.31
N SER A 249 18.80 17.25 -15.66
CA SER A 249 19.76 16.87 -16.70
C SER A 249 19.26 17.25 -18.09
N LEU A 250 17.98 17.06 -18.37
CA LEU A 250 17.33 17.50 -19.60
C LEU A 250 17.38 19.03 -19.72
N SER A 251 17.04 19.77 -18.68
CA SER A 251 17.10 21.24 -18.68
C SER A 251 18.49 21.78 -19.00
N LYS A 252 19.54 21.16 -18.44
CA LYS A 252 20.93 21.55 -18.77
C LYS A 252 21.30 21.25 -20.21
N MET A 253 20.89 20.10 -20.72
CA MET A 253 21.11 19.72 -22.14
C MET A 253 20.41 20.69 -23.08
N VAL A 254 19.16 20.99 -22.78
CA VAL A 254 18.33 21.94 -23.54
C VAL A 254 18.93 23.33 -23.56
N LEU A 255 19.33 23.83 -22.39
CA LEU A 255 20.00 25.13 -22.32
C LEU A 255 21.26 25.20 -23.19
N GLY A 256 22.01 24.09 -23.24
CA GLY A 256 23.17 23.95 -24.13
C GLY A 256 22.82 24.00 -25.61
N ILE A 257 21.73 23.29 -26.00
CA ILE A 257 21.22 23.27 -27.39
C ILE A 257 20.66 24.65 -27.79
N CYS A 258 19.89 25.29 -26.90
CA CYS A 258 19.35 26.64 -27.12
C CYS A 258 20.49 27.66 -27.33
N LEU A 259 21.50 27.63 -26.48
CA LEU A 259 22.67 28.50 -26.63
C LEU A 259 23.42 28.23 -27.96
N PHE A 260 23.57 26.95 -28.29
CA PHE A 260 24.22 26.56 -29.56
C PHE A 260 23.43 27.10 -30.76
N ILE A 261 22.13 26.91 -30.81
CA ILE A 261 21.27 27.38 -31.90
C ILE A 261 21.26 28.89 -31.96
N PHE A 262 21.11 29.57 -30.83
CA PHE A 262 21.15 31.03 -30.78
C PHE A 262 22.45 31.60 -31.39
N VAL A 263 23.56 31.03 -31.02
CA VAL A 263 24.89 31.44 -31.55
C VAL A 263 25.04 31.07 -33.02
N PHE A 264 24.57 29.86 -33.40
CA PHE A 264 24.62 29.38 -34.78
C PHE A 264 23.82 30.28 -35.72
N ASP A 265 22.57 30.57 -35.37
CA ASP A 265 21.69 31.43 -36.14
C ASP A 265 22.23 32.87 -36.25
N LEU A 266 22.80 33.39 -35.15
CA LEU A 266 23.37 34.70 -35.13
C LEU A 266 24.61 34.80 -36.07
N ILE A 267 25.41 33.73 -36.18
CA ILE A 267 26.55 33.64 -37.10
C ILE A 267 26.06 33.52 -38.55
N MET A 268 25.06 32.66 -38.80
CA MET A 268 24.50 32.42 -40.14
C MET A 268 23.80 33.65 -40.70
N ALA A 269 23.07 34.40 -39.86
CA ALA A 269 22.39 35.61 -40.27
C ALA A 269 23.36 36.72 -40.69
N GLY A 270 24.59 36.74 -40.23
CA GLY A 270 25.65 37.70 -40.63
C GLY A 270 25.32 39.17 -40.36
N LYS A 271 24.16 39.45 -39.76
CA LYS A 271 23.66 40.78 -39.41
C LYS A 271 23.37 40.88 -37.92
N PHE A 272 24.13 41.68 -37.20
CA PHE A 272 23.92 41.89 -35.77
C PHE A 272 23.01 43.10 -35.50
N THR A 273 21.77 43.04 -36.03
CA THR A 273 20.74 44.01 -35.75
C THR A 273 19.93 43.62 -34.53
N ALA A 274 19.33 44.58 -33.83
CA ALA A 274 18.48 44.30 -32.67
C ALA A 274 17.35 43.36 -33.04
N GLN A 275 16.75 43.52 -34.23
CA GLN A 275 15.69 42.64 -34.72
C GLN A 275 16.15 41.20 -34.94
N SER A 276 17.31 41.02 -35.60
CA SER A 276 17.90 39.68 -35.82
C SER A 276 18.23 38.94 -34.50
N ILE A 277 18.74 39.68 -33.52
CA ILE A 277 19.05 39.13 -32.19
C ILE A 277 17.74 38.68 -31.52
N LEU A 278 16.67 39.45 -31.64
CA LEU A 278 15.37 39.13 -31.07
C LEU A 278 14.75 37.90 -31.73
N ASP A 279 14.71 37.85 -33.07
CA ASP A 279 14.14 36.75 -33.83
C ASP A 279 14.85 35.43 -33.46
N ASN A 280 16.19 35.44 -33.39
CA ASN A 280 17.00 34.30 -32.99
C ASN A 280 16.79 33.92 -31.49
N PHE A 281 16.57 34.93 -30.64
CA PHE A 281 16.21 34.68 -29.23
C PHE A 281 14.83 33.98 -29.12
N MET A 282 13.84 34.38 -29.92
CA MET A 282 12.53 33.74 -29.94
C MET A 282 12.60 32.30 -30.43
N VAL A 283 13.47 31.96 -31.41
CA VAL A 283 13.72 30.57 -31.81
C VAL A 283 14.32 29.76 -30.66
N ALA A 284 15.31 30.32 -29.95
CA ALA A 284 15.90 29.65 -28.79
C ALA A 284 14.87 29.45 -27.66
N VAL A 285 13.96 30.41 -27.43
CA VAL A 285 12.84 30.29 -26.48
C VAL A 285 11.87 29.18 -26.94
N SER A 286 11.53 29.13 -28.24
CA SER A 286 10.68 28.06 -28.79
C SER A 286 11.26 26.67 -28.48
N LEU A 287 12.58 26.53 -28.73
CA LEU A 287 13.27 25.29 -28.44
C LEU A 287 13.31 24.95 -26.94
N ALA A 288 13.49 25.96 -26.08
CA ALA A 288 13.46 25.76 -24.63
C ALA A 288 12.09 25.28 -24.16
N VAL A 289 11.00 25.85 -24.70
CA VAL A 289 9.62 25.44 -24.44
C VAL A 289 9.36 24.02 -24.91
N ALA A 290 9.76 23.68 -26.14
CA ALA A 290 9.59 22.34 -26.71
C ALA A 290 10.29 21.23 -25.91
N ALA A 291 11.39 21.55 -25.26
CA ALA A 291 12.31 20.53 -24.73
C ALA A 291 12.04 20.11 -23.28
N ILE A 292 11.21 20.82 -22.55
CA ILE A 292 10.93 20.51 -21.14
C ILE A 292 9.54 19.88 -21.02
N PRO A 293 9.46 18.60 -20.58
CA PRO A 293 8.17 17.92 -20.44
C PRO A 293 7.37 18.52 -19.29
N GLU A 294 6.45 19.42 -19.62
CA GLU A 294 5.55 20.01 -18.64
C GLU A 294 4.66 18.96 -17.99
N GLY A 295 4.47 19.07 -16.69
CA GLY A 295 3.57 18.17 -15.96
C GLY A 295 4.07 16.75 -15.70
N LEU A 296 5.30 16.36 -16.11
CA LEU A 296 5.80 14.98 -15.93
C LEU A 296 5.74 14.54 -14.46
N ALA A 297 6.26 15.34 -13.53
CA ALA A 297 6.23 15.04 -12.09
C ALA A 297 4.79 15.01 -11.55
N THR A 298 3.96 15.94 -12.00
CA THR A 298 2.55 16.06 -11.59
C THR A 298 1.73 14.85 -12.07
N VAL A 299 1.89 14.45 -13.34
CA VAL A 299 1.19 13.26 -13.89
C VAL A 299 1.58 12.02 -13.13
N VAL A 300 2.87 11.81 -12.82
CA VAL A 300 3.34 10.67 -12.03
C VAL A 300 2.71 10.68 -10.63
N THR A 301 2.63 11.82 -9.97
CA THR A 301 2.00 11.95 -8.65
C THR A 301 0.50 11.62 -8.71
N VAL A 302 -0.20 12.09 -9.74
CA VAL A 302 -1.63 11.77 -9.94
C VAL A 302 -1.83 10.28 -10.20
N VAL A 303 -0.99 9.65 -11.04
CA VAL A 303 -1.05 8.21 -11.33
C VAL A 303 -0.80 7.38 -10.06
N LEU A 304 0.19 7.75 -9.24
CA LEU A 304 0.45 7.13 -7.95
C LEU A 304 -0.76 7.26 -7.01
N SER A 305 -1.33 8.46 -6.89
CA SER A 305 -2.49 8.72 -6.01
C SER A 305 -3.71 7.90 -6.39
N ILE A 306 -4.01 7.80 -7.70
CA ILE A 306 -5.12 6.97 -8.21
C ILE A 306 -4.83 5.49 -7.95
N GLY A 307 -3.59 5.05 -8.17
CA GLY A 307 -3.17 3.67 -7.90
C GLY A 307 -3.34 3.29 -6.44
N VAL A 308 -2.89 4.14 -5.51
CA VAL A 308 -3.06 3.94 -4.07
C VAL A 308 -4.54 3.89 -3.67
N THR A 309 -5.38 4.76 -4.26
CA THR A 309 -6.83 4.71 -4.06
C THR A 309 -7.43 3.37 -4.52
N ASN A 310 -6.96 2.82 -5.63
CA ASN A 310 -7.40 1.52 -6.12
C ASN A 310 -6.92 0.37 -5.24
N MET A 311 -5.68 0.42 -4.72
CA MET A 311 -5.16 -0.55 -3.74
C MET A 311 -6.02 -0.55 -2.48
N SER A 312 -6.38 0.63 -1.95
CA SER A 312 -7.23 0.77 -0.77
C SER A 312 -8.62 0.16 -0.98
N LYS A 313 -9.24 0.35 -2.15
CA LYS A 313 -10.51 -0.31 -2.52
C LYS A 313 -10.42 -1.83 -2.59
N ARG A 314 -9.21 -2.38 -2.74
CA ARG A 314 -8.91 -3.81 -2.72
C ARG A 314 -8.31 -4.26 -1.39
N HIS A 315 -8.63 -3.58 -0.30
CA HIS A 315 -8.20 -3.89 1.07
C HIS A 315 -6.71 -3.70 1.38
N ALA A 316 -5.90 -3.17 0.46
CA ALA A 316 -4.49 -2.84 0.69
C ALA A 316 -4.34 -1.34 0.94
N VAL A 317 -4.27 -0.93 2.20
CA VAL A 317 -4.16 0.48 2.60
C VAL A 317 -2.68 0.86 2.68
N ILE A 318 -2.22 1.67 1.74
CA ILE A 318 -0.84 2.15 1.66
C ILE A 318 -0.65 3.31 2.63
N ARG A 319 0.37 3.25 3.48
CA ARG A 319 0.73 4.31 4.44
C ARG A 319 1.87 5.19 3.94
N ARG A 320 2.76 4.64 3.11
CA ARG A 320 3.88 5.36 2.51
C ARG A 320 3.87 5.20 1.00
N LEU A 321 3.87 6.31 0.27
CA LEU A 321 3.83 6.27 -1.21
C LEU A 321 5.04 5.55 -1.82
N THR A 322 6.18 5.56 -1.13
CA THR A 322 7.39 4.83 -1.53
C THR A 322 7.16 3.32 -1.66
N ALA A 323 6.26 2.77 -0.85
CA ALA A 323 5.93 1.35 -0.87
C ALA A 323 5.31 0.88 -2.19
N VAL A 324 4.58 1.75 -2.90
CA VAL A 324 3.91 1.40 -4.16
C VAL A 324 4.91 0.98 -5.24
N GLU A 325 6.02 1.74 -5.37
CA GLU A 325 7.09 1.41 -6.31
C GLU A 325 7.80 0.11 -5.91
N THR A 326 8.08 -0.04 -4.62
CA THR A 326 8.79 -1.20 -4.06
C THR A 326 7.95 -2.47 -4.18
N LEU A 327 6.61 -2.39 -3.97
CA LEU A 327 5.67 -3.50 -4.16
C LEU A 327 5.78 -4.11 -5.55
N GLY A 328 5.83 -3.29 -6.60
CA GLY A 328 6.00 -3.77 -7.97
C GLY A 328 7.32 -4.51 -8.24
N CYS A 329 8.32 -4.34 -7.38
CA CYS A 329 9.63 -4.99 -7.44
C CYS A 329 9.75 -6.20 -6.50
N THR A 330 8.72 -6.55 -5.73
CA THR A 330 8.77 -7.62 -4.73
C THR A 330 9.21 -8.95 -5.35
N GLN A 331 10.21 -9.56 -4.71
CA GLN A 331 10.79 -10.86 -5.13
C GLN A 331 10.52 -11.96 -4.10
N VAL A 332 10.38 -11.59 -2.82
CA VAL A 332 10.12 -12.52 -1.73
C VAL A 332 9.01 -11.96 -0.85
N ILE A 333 8.05 -12.80 -0.49
CA ILE A 333 7.01 -12.47 0.49
C ILE A 333 7.16 -13.42 1.67
N CYS A 334 7.69 -12.92 2.77
CA CYS A 334 7.76 -13.60 4.05
C CYS A 334 6.45 -13.40 4.80
N SER A 335 5.67 -14.45 4.97
CA SER A 335 4.36 -14.38 5.60
C SER A 335 4.34 -15.14 6.92
N ASP A 336 3.79 -14.52 7.97
CA ASP A 336 3.34 -15.28 9.12
C ASP A 336 2.23 -16.23 8.70
N LYS A 337 2.12 -17.36 9.37
CA LYS A 337 1.08 -18.36 9.10
C LYS A 337 -0.28 -17.89 9.62
N THR A 338 -0.31 -17.58 10.93
CA THR A 338 -1.56 -17.37 11.67
C THR A 338 -2.24 -16.06 11.27
N GLY A 339 -3.53 -16.12 10.98
CA GLY A 339 -4.31 -14.94 10.59
C GLY A 339 -4.08 -14.43 9.17
N THR A 340 -2.91 -14.71 8.54
CA THR A 340 -2.58 -14.27 7.19
C THR A 340 -2.81 -15.36 6.14
N LEU A 341 -2.15 -16.52 6.31
CA LEU A 341 -2.34 -17.68 5.43
C LEU A 341 -3.54 -18.52 5.88
N THR A 342 -3.87 -18.48 7.18
CA THR A 342 -4.98 -19.18 7.80
C THR A 342 -6.03 -18.19 8.31
N GLN A 343 -7.20 -18.70 8.69
CA GLN A 343 -8.35 -17.88 9.07
C GLN A 343 -8.28 -17.34 10.51
N ASN A 344 -7.27 -17.73 11.29
CA ASN A 344 -7.19 -17.48 12.73
C ASN A 344 -8.44 -17.96 13.50
N LYS A 345 -9.04 -19.05 13.03
CA LYS A 345 -10.28 -19.63 13.56
C LYS A 345 -10.15 -21.13 13.64
N MET A 346 -9.89 -21.63 14.85
CA MET A 346 -9.88 -23.08 15.07
C MET A 346 -11.22 -23.70 14.65
N THR A 347 -11.13 -24.82 13.94
CA THR A 347 -12.31 -25.53 13.43
C THR A 347 -12.13 -27.04 13.62
N VAL A 348 -13.16 -27.74 14.12
CA VAL A 348 -13.17 -29.19 14.19
C VAL A 348 -13.38 -29.76 12.79
N VAL A 349 -12.41 -30.53 12.29
CA VAL A 349 -12.42 -31.09 10.93
C VAL A 349 -12.53 -32.62 10.92
N GLU A 350 -12.18 -33.26 12.02
CA GLU A 350 -12.24 -34.72 12.14
C GLU A 350 -12.64 -35.10 13.58
N HIS A 351 -13.42 -36.16 13.75
CA HIS A 351 -13.74 -36.70 15.08
C HIS A 351 -13.91 -38.22 15.04
N THR A 352 -13.78 -38.84 16.22
CA THR A 352 -14.07 -40.27 16.42
C THR A 352 -15.04 -40.45 17.60
N GLY A 353 -15.82 -41.48 17.59
CA GLY A 353 -16.81 -41.75 18.62
C GLY A 353 -18.22 -41.28 18.28
N PRO A 354 -19.21 -41.44 19.20
CA PRO A 354 -20.60 -41.05 18.98
C PRO A 354 -20.75 -39.54 18.90
N THR A 355 -21.06 -39.02 17.71
CA THR A 355 -21.04 -37.59 17.38
C THR A 355 -21.90 -36.74 18.32
N GLU A 356 -23.14 -37.14 18.61
CA GLU A 356 -24.06 -36.37 19.43
C GLU A 356 -23.56 -36.25 20.89
N LEU A 357 -23.11 -37.35 21.48
CA LEU A 357 -22.60 -37.35 22.84
C LEU A 357 -21.27 -36.59 22.94
N LEU A 358 -20.40 -36.77 21.94
CA LEU A 358 -19.11 -36.06 21.87
C LEU A 358 -19.31 -34.55 21.72
N ALA A 359 -20.23 -34.15 20.85
CA ALA A 359 -20.54 -32.74 20.63
C ALA A 359 -21.15 -32.10 21.90
N ALA A 360 -22.05 -32.81 22.58
CA ALA A 360 -22.64 -32.34 23.84
C ALA A 360 -21.56 -32.19 24.95
N ALA A 361 -20.71 -33.21 25.12
CA ALA A 361 -19.62 -33.17 26.10
C ALA A 361 -18.63 -32.01 25.85
N MET A 362 -18.22 -31.81 24.60
CA MET A 362 -17.30 -30.74 24.21
C MET A 362 -17.93 -29.34 24.34
N THR A 363 -19.26 -29.22 24.14
CA THR A 363 -19.99 -27.96 24.26
C THR A 363 -20.23 -27.58 25.74
N LEU A 364 -20.58 -28.53 26.59
CA LEU A 364 -20.91 -28.32 28.00
C LEU A 364 -19.63 -28.15 28.86
N CYS A 365 -18.57 -28.94 28.58
CA CYS A 365 -17.29 -28.80 29.26
C CYS A 365 -16.49 -27.66 28.60
N ASN A 366 -16.99 -26.41 28.68
CA ASN A 366 -16.49 -25.28 27.90
C ASN A 366 -16.88 -23.95 28.49
N ASP A 367 -15.98 -22.94 28.42
CA ASP A 367 -16.22 -21.59 28.93
C ASP A 367 -16.58 -20.57 27.84
N ALA A 368 -16.42 -20.91 26.55
CA ALA A 368 -16.83 -20.05 25.44
C ALA A 368 -18.36 -20.00 25.31
N ASN A 369 -18.90 -18.87 24.87
CA ASN A 369 -20.34 -18.62 24.72
C ASN A 369 -20.73 -18.59 23.22
N LEU A 370 -21.94 -19.04 22.89
CA LEU A 370 -22.50 -18.95 21.54
C LEU A 370 -23.22 -17.61 21.37
N ALA A 371 -22.78 -16.79 20.41
CA ALA A 371 -23.43 -15.57 19.95
C ALA A 371 -24.05 -15.76 18.55
N ASP A 372 -24.74 -14.74 18.04
CA ASP A 372 -25.44 -14.81 16.74
C ASP A 372 -24.47 -15.01 15.56
N ASP A 373 -23.24 -14.49 15.67
CA ASP A 373 -22.18 -14.55 14.66
C ASP A 373 -21.18 -15.71 14.88
N GLY A 374 -21.43 -16.59 15.86
CA GLY A 374 -20.59 -17.73 16.21
C GLY A 374 -20.14 -17.72 17.67
N ALA A 375 -19.37 -18.74 18.07
CA ALA A 375 -18.90 -18.84 19.43
C ALA A 375 -17.80 -17.83 19.73
N GLN A 376 -17.88 -17.20 20.93
CA GLN A 376 -16.94 -16.22 21.45
C GLN A 376 -16.24 -16.77 22.68
N GLY A 377 -14.90 -16.70 22.69
CA GLY A 377 -14.05 -17.22 23.77
C GLY A 377 -12.66 -17.57 23.25
N GLU A 378 -11.93 -18.37 24.02
CA GLU A 378 -10.64 -18.90 23.60
C GLU A 378 -10.81 -19.71 22.29
N PRO A 379 -9.93 -19.58 21.26
CA PRO A 379 -10.15 -20.16 19.95
C PRO A 379 -10.44 -21.67 19.94
N THR A 380 -9.76 -22.44 20.78
CA THR A 380 -9.98 -23.89 20.92
C THR A 380 -11.38 -24.19 21.47
N GLU A 381 -11.80 -23.45 22.48
CA GLU A 381 -13.09 -23.60 23.10
C GLU A 381 -14.24 -23.16 22.19
N ALA A 382 -14.05 -22.03 21.51
CA ALA A 382 -15.01 -21.54 20.51
C ALA A 382 -15.21 -22.57 19.38
N ALA A 383 -14.14 -23.26 18.93
CA ALA A 383 -14.24 -24.33 17.94
C ALA A 383 -15.15 -25.49 18.38
N LEU A 384 -15.06 -25.86 19.67
CA LEU A 384 -15.85 -26.95 20.24
C LEU A 384 -17.34 -26.57 20.36
N VAL A 385 -17.64 -25.32 20.75
CA VAL A 385 -19.03 -24.80 20.82
C VAL A 385 -19.65 -24.70 19.43
N ASN A 386 -18.85 -24.24 18.43
CA ASN A 386 -19.28 -24.22 17.03
C ASN A 386 -19.51 -25.63 16.47
N PHE A 387 -18.70 -26.62 16.88
CA PHE A 387 -18.92 -28.03 16.53
C PHE A 387 -20.24 -28.56 17.08
N GLY A 388 -20.58 -28.22 18.35
CA GLY A 388 -21.87 -28.51 18.92
C GLY A 388 -23.05 -27.89 18.14
N ALA A 389 -22.95 -26.59 17.85
CA ALA A 389 -23.95 -25.86 17.10
C ALA A 389 -24.18 -26.42 15.69
N ALA A 390 -23.10 -26.82 14.99
CA ALA A 390 -23.15 -27.47 13.67
C ALA A 390 -23.87 -28.83 13.71
N ASN A 391 -23.90 -29.52 14.86
CA ASN A 391 -24.61 -30.77 15.09
C ASN A 391 -25.98 -30.54 15.75
N GLY A 392 -26.49 -29.28 15.72
CA GLY A 392 -27.82 -28.95 16.26
C GLY A 392 -27.91 -28.83 17.78
N LEU A 393 -26.75 -28.79 18.45
CA LEU A 393 -26.63 -28.71 19.92
C LEU A 393 -26.16 -27.32 20.34
N LYS A 394 -27.07 -26.39 20.56
CA LYS A 394 -26.76 -25.03 20.99
C LYS A 394 -26.48 -24.99 22.50
N LYS A 395 -25.38 -24.35 22.90
CA LYS A 395 -24.87 -24.34 24.27
C LYS A 395 -25.96 -23.89 25.27
N TYR A 396 -26.65 -22.78 25.01
CA TYR A 396 -27.68 -22.26 25.91
C TYR A 396 -28.88 -23.23 26.10
N GLU A 397 -29.28 -23.98 25.04
CA GLU A 397 -30.34 -25.00 25.14
C GLU A 397 -29.85 -26.23 25.92
N LEU A 398 -28.57 -26.57 25.83
CA LEU A 398 -27.99 -27.66 26.61
C LEU A 398 -27.83 -27.28 28.08
N GLU A 399 -27.40 -26.06 28.39
CA GLU A 399 -27.24 -25.56 29.77
C GLU A 399 -28.60 -25.41 30.50
N GLU A 400 -29.69 -25.08 29.79
CA GLU A 400 -31.04 -25.13 30.36
C GLU A 400 -31.46 -26.56 30.76
N LYS A 401 -31.07 -27.56 29.95
CA LYS A 401 -31.43 -28.97 30.21
C LYS A 401 -30.49 -29.66 31.20
N GLN A 402 -29.23 -29.20 31.21
CA GLN A 402 -28.12 -29.75 32.00
C GLN A 402 -27.31 -28.62 32.61
N PRO A 403 -27.84 -27.90 33.62
CA PRO A 403 -27.12 -26.78 34.21
C PRO A 403 -25.81 -27.24 34.87
N ARG A 404 -24.78 -26.41 34.73
CA ARG A 404 -23.48 -26.63 35.34
C ARG A 404 -23.59 -26.39 36.89
N ILE A 405 -23.23 -27.39 37.66
CA ILE A 405 -23.33 -27.39 39.11
C ILE A 405 -21.96 -27.45 39.83
N GLY A 406 -20.91 -27.75 39.09
CA GLY A 406 -19.54 -27.77 39.65
C GLY A 406 -18.48 -27.93 38.58
N GLU A 407 -17.23 -27.69 38.90
CA GLU A 407 -16.12 -27.77 37.95
C GLU A 407 -14.78 -28.04 38.60
N ALA A 408 -13.85 -28.62 37.83
CA ALA A 408 -12.43 -28.54 37.99
C ALA A 408 -11.86 -27.75 36.78
N PRO A 409 -11.45 -26.49 36.94
CA PRO A 409 -11.01 -25.64 35.84
C PRO A 409 -9.79 -26.22 35.12
N PHE A 410 -9.53 -25.73 33.91
CA PHE A 410 -8.35 -26.16 33.15
C PHE A 410 -7.06 -25.83 33.91
N ASP A 411 -6.18 -26.81 33.93
CA ASP A 411 -4.85 -26.63 34.49
C ASP A 411 -3.80 -27.23 33.54
N SER A 412 -2.75 -26.46 33.29
CA SER A 412 -1.70 -26.81 32.32
C SER A 412 -0.84 -28.00 32.74
N SER A 413 -0.74 -28.27 34.02
CA SER A 413 0.01 -29.46 34.54
C SER A 413 -0.77 -30.75 34.34
N ARG A 414 -2.10 -30.70 34.48
CA ARG A 414 -3.01 -31.82 34.23
C ARG A 414 -3.43 -31.91 32.75
N LYS A 415 -3.38 -30.83 32.01
CA LYS A 415 -3.80 -30.70 30.61
C LYS A 415 -5.25 -31.10 30.35
N MET A 416 -6.13 -30.89 31.30
CA MET A 416 -7.54 -31.22 31.21
C MET A 416 -8.42 -30.32 32.09
N MET A 417 -9.72 -30.40 31.86
CA MET A 417 -10.77 -29.69 32.54
C MET A 417 -11.98 -30.62 32.70
N SER A 418 -12.72 -30.49 33.81
CA SER A 418 -13.94 -31.26 34.09
C SER A 418 -15.06 -30.35 34.54
N THR A 419 -16.31 -30.61 34.08
CA THR A 419 -17.53 -29.91 34.50
C THR A 419 -18.58 -30.93 34.94
N LEU A 420 -19.37 -30.56 35.95
CA LEU A 420 -20.47 -31.36 36.49
C LEU A 420 -21.81 -30.72 36.10
N HIS A 421 -22.73 -31.52 35.62
CA HIS A 421 -24.03 -31.06 35.14
C HIS A 421 -25.18 -31.90 35.74
N ASP A 422 -26.28 -31.23 36.06
CA ASP A 422 -27.50 -31.91 36.52
C ASP A 422 -28.36 -32.30 35.28
N LYS A 423 -28.56 -33.60 35.06
CA LYS A 423 -29.34 -34.12 33.97
C LYS A 423 -30.66 -34.74 34.52
N GLY A 424 -31.50 -33.88 35.12
CA GLY A 424 -32.81 -34.34 35.65
C GLY A 424 -32.71 -35.25 36.90
N GLY A 425 -31.74 -34.98 37.77
CA GLY A 425 -31.48 -35.70 39.02
C GLY A 425 -30.36 -36.72 38.93
N GLU A 426 -29.80 -37.01 37.77
CA GLU A 426 -28.54 -37.70 37.59
C GLU A 426 -27.42 -36.65 37.31
N ILE A 427 -26.26 -36.81 37.94
CA ILE A 427 -25.16 -35.93 37.73
C ILE A 427 -24.18 -36.49 36.71
N VAL A 428 -23.98 -35.79 35.63
CA VAL A 428 -23.05 -36.16 34.56
C VAL A 428 -21.81 -35.23 34.67
N GLN A 429 -20.66 -35.84 34.74
CA GLN A 429 -19.37 -35.14 34.59
C GLN A 429 -18.91 -35.29 33.14
N TYR A 430 -18.53 -34.18 32.50
CA TYR A 430 -17.80 -34.21 31.26
C TYR A 430 -16.37 -33.73 31.49
N THR A 431 -15.38 -34.41 30.90
CA THR A 431 -13.98 -34.10 30.99
C THR A 431 -13.40 -33.97 29.59
N LYS A 432 -12.71 -32.86 29.30
CA LYS A 432 -11.95 -32.67 28.07
C LYS A 432 -10.47 -32.42 28.36
N GLY A 433 -9.58 -32.87 27.50
CA GLY A 433 -8.15 -32.65 27.67
C GLY A 433 -7.26 -33.31 26.63
N ALA A 434 -5.95 -33.33 26.90
CA ALA A 434 -4.98 -34.01 26.06
C ALA A 434 -5.31 -35.51 25.99
N PRO A 435 -5.28 -36.13 24.77
CA PRO A 435 -5.72 -37.52 24.61
C PRO A 435 -4.97 -38.54 25.48
N ASP A 436 -3.68 -38.38 25.63
CA ASP A 436 -2.80 -39.23 26.47
C ASP A 436 -3.20 -39.16 27.95
N GLU A 437 -3.44 -37.95 28.46
CA GLU A 437 -3.79 -37.72 29.87
C GLU A 437 -5.23 -38.18 30.20
N VAL A 438 -6.19 -37.85 29.33
CA VAL A 438 -7.59 -38.30 29.51
C VAL A 438 -7.69 -39.82 29.41
N LEU A 439 -7.03 -40.43 28.40
CA LEU A 439 -7.06 -41.87 28.17
C LEU A 439 -6.42 -42.66 29.33
N ALA A 440 -5.35 -42.13 29.94
CA ALA A 440 -4.73 -42.72 31.11
C ALA A 440 -5.69 -42.84 32.31
N ARG A 441 -6.69 -41.95 32.40
CA ARG A 441 -7.68 -41.93 33.50
C ARG A 441 -8.99 -42.63 33.16
N CYS A 442 -9.11 -43.18 31.93
CA CYS A 442 -10.30 -43.91 31.49
C CYS A 442 -10.20 -45.41 31.86
N ALA A 443 -11.21 -45.88 32.66
CA ALA A 443 -11.44 -47.28 32.95
C ALA A 443 -12.43 -47.93 31.97
N TYR A 444 -13.22 -47.11 31.26
CA TYR A 444 -14.24 -47.53 30.30
C TYR A 444 -14.14 -46.73 29.01
N TYR A 445 -14.80 -47.23 27.94
CA TYR A 445 -15.01 -46.52 26.71
C TYR A 445 -16.48 -46.69 26.23
N MET A 446 -17.01 -45.69 25.54
CA MET A 446 -18.40 -45.69 25.07
C MET A 446 -18.51 -46.47 23.74
N GLU A 447 -19.31 -47.52 23.71
CA GLU A 447 -19.61 -48.26 22.50
C GLU A 447 -21.15 -48.54 22.40
N ASN A 448 -21.74 -48.15 21.29
CA ASN A 448 -23.22 -48.31 21.05
C ASN A 448 -24.08 -47.74 22.21
N GLY A 449 -23.69 -46.63 22.79
CA GLY A 449 -24.38 -45.97 23.91
C GLY A 449 -24.26 -46.67 25.27
N LYS A 450 -23.32 -47.59 25.43
CA LYS A 450 -23.06 -48.28 26.68
C LYS A 450 -21.57 -48.26 27.05
N PRO A 451 -21.24 -48.06 28.33
CA PRO A 451 -19.84 -48.15 28.79
C PRO A 451 -19.36 -49.60 28.73
N GLN A 452 -18.20 -49.82 28.10
CA GLN A 452 -17.45 -51.06 28.04
C GLN A 452 -16.12 -50.94 28.80
N PRO A 453 -15.63 -51.99 29.42
CA PRO A 453 -14.31 -51.92 30.09
C PRO A 453 -13.19 -51.62 29.10
N MET A 454 -12.29 -50.71 29.47
CA MET A 454 -11.12 -50.34 28.66
C MET A 454 -10.16 -51.51 28.56
N THR A 455 -9.88 -51.97 27.33
CA THR A 455 -8.88 -53.01 27.04
C THR A 455 -7.61 -52.39 26.46
N GLU A 456 -6.46 -53.04 26.62
CA GLU A 456 -5.19 -52.60 26.03
C GLU A 456 -5.28 -52.49 24.50
N ALA A 457 -6.01 -53.39 23.84
CA ALA A 457 -6.22 -53.36 22.41
C ALA A 457 -7.00 -52.10 22.01
N LYS A 458 -8.09 -51.74 22.76
CA LYS A 458 -8.88 -50.52 22.49
C LYS A 458 -8.12 -49.26 22.78
N ARG A 459 -7.30 -49.28 23.86
CA ARG A 459 -6.39 -48.15 24.18
C ARG A 459 -5.39 -47.92 23.03
N ALA A 460 -4.78 -48.97 22.50
CA ALA A 460 -3.86 -48.90 21.37
C ALA A 460 -4.55 -48.36 20.09
N GLU A 461 -5.78 -48.80 19.82
CA GLU A 461 -6.60 -48.28 18.69
C GLU A 461 -6.88 -46.78 18.79
N ILE A 462 -7.26 -46.30 19.99
CA ILE A 462 -7.51 -44.89 20.22
C ILE A 462 -6.23 -44.05 20.07
N LEU A 463 -5.10 -44.55 20.62
CA LEU A 463 -3.80 -43.89 20.44
C LEU A 463 -3.37 -43.86 18.97
N GLN A 464 -3.64 -44.94 18.22
CA GLN A 464 -3.37 -44.93 16.77
C GLN A 464 -4.22 -43.90 16.03
N SER A 465 -5.50 -43.75 16.39
CA SER A 465 -6.38 -42.67 15.83
C SER A 465 -5.86 -41.29 16.19
N ASN A 466 -5.41 -41.09 17.45
CA ASN A 466 -4.79 -39.82 17.85
C ASN A 466 -3.50 -39.56 17.03
N HIS A 467 -2.64 -40.54 16.85
CA HIS A 467 -1.45 -40.38 16.01
C HIS A 467 -1.79 -40.07 14.54
N ALA A 468 -2.83 -40.73 14.00
CA ALA A 468 -3.27 -40.46 12.62
C ALA A 468 -3.80 -39.01 12.43
N MET A 469 -4.54 -38.50 13.40
CA MET A 469 -4.99 -37.09 13.41
C MET A 469 -3.80 -36.14 13.61
N ALA A 470 -2.90 -36.44 14.53
CA ALA A 470 -1.71 -35.63 14.78
C ALA A 470 -0.78 -35.60 13.55
N ALA A 471 -0.67 -36.69 12.79
CA ALA A 471 0.10 -36.74 11.53
C ALA A 471 -0.49 -35.83 10.43
N LYS A 472 -1.78 -35.50 10.52
CA LYS A 472 -2.45 -34.49 9.68
C LYS A 472 -2.32 -33.06 10.24
N ALA A 473 -1.44 -32.85 11.22
CA ALA A 473 -1.25 -31.58 11.93
C ALA A 473 -2.49 -31.07 12.69
N LEU A 474 -3.40 -31.95 13.05
CA LEU A 474 -4.58 -31.59 13.85
C LEU A 474 -4.21 -31.45 15.33
N ARG A 475 -4.74 -30.44 15.98
CA ARG A 475 -4.78 -30.34 17.44
C ARG A 475 -5.88 -31.27 17.96
N VAL A 476 -5.48 -32.34 18.67
CA VAL A 476 -6.43 -33.35 19.12
C VAL A 476 -6.78 -33.14 20.58
N LEU A 477 -8.08 -33.20 20.89
CA LEU A 477 -8.61 -33.26 22.25
C LEU A 477 -9.47 -34.50 22.42
N ALA A 478 -9.43 -35.07 23.61
CA ALA A 478 -10.29 -36.18 24.01
C ALA A 478 -11.44 -35.69 24.89
N ALA A 479 -12.58 -36.34 24.76
CA ALA A 479 -13.70 -36.23 25.72
C ALA A 479 -13.93 -37.53 26.44
N ALA A 480 -14.31 -37.42 27.70
CA ALA A 480 -14.76 -38.52 28.53
C ALA A 480 -15.95 -38.08 29.41
N GLU A 481 -16.72 -39.04 29.90
CA GLU A 481 -17.80 -38.79 30.86
C GLU A 481 -17.67 -39.69 32.08
N ARG A 482 -18.34 -39.26 33.18
CA ARG A 482 -18.57 -40.10 34.35
C ARG A 482 -19.93 -39.77 34.94
N LEU A 483 -20.68 -40.82 35.28
CA LEU A 483 -22.00 -40.69 35.94
C LEU A 483 -21.85 -40.79 37.46
N TRP A 484 -22.46 -39.87 38.17
CA TRP A 484 -22.49 -39.79 39.60
C TRP A 484 -23.90 -39.93 40.14
N HIS A 485 -24.15 -40.87 41.07
CA HIS A 485 -25.44 -41.04 41.70
C HIS A 485 -25.81 -39.90 42.68
N ARG A 486 -24.80 -39.17 43.16
CA ARG A 486 -24.95 -37.98 44.07
C ARG A 486 -23.82 -37.01 43.76
N MET A 487 -24.05 -35.73 44.13
CA MET A 487 -22.97 -34.72 44.03
C MET A 487 -21.76 -35.20 44.83
N PRO A 488 -20.55 -35.26 44.26
CA PRO A 488 -19.36 -35.64 44.98
C PRO A 488 -19.08 -34.63 46.09
N GLU A 489 -18.77 -35.14 47.30
CA GLU A 489 -18.46 -34.29 48.47
C GLU A 489 -17.20 -33.43 48.24
N ASN A 490 -16.29 -33.93 47.39
CA ASN A 490 -15.07 -33.25 47.00
C ASN A 490 -14.98 -33.13 45.51
N THR A 491 -14.92 -31.89 45.00
CA THR A 491 -14.78 -31.55 43.57
C THR A 491 -13.32 -31.36 43.17
N ASP A 492 -12.37 -31.79 44.00
CA ASP A 492 -10.95 -31.77 43.65
C ASP A 492 -10.67 -32.62 42.38
N PRO A 493 -9.77 -32.13 41.50
CA PRO A 493 -9.40 -32.85 40.29
C PRO A 493 -8.99 -34.30 40.53
N SER A 494 -8.30 -34.56 41.63
CA SER A 494 -7.86 -35.94 42.02
C SER A 494 -9.01 -36.93 42.22
N ASN A 495 -10.20 -36.44 42.56
CA ASN A 495 -11.41 -37.25 42.71
C ASN A 495 -12.26 -37.30 41.42
N LEU A 496 -12.39 -36.19 40.74
CA LEU A 496 -13.22 -36.13 39.57
C LEU A 496 -12.55 -36.81 38.36
N GLU A 497 -11.25 -36.69 38.17
CA GLU A 497 -10.55 -37.12 36.96
C GLU A 497 -10.01 -38.56 37.07
N GLN A 498 -10.84 -39.50 37.55
CA GLN A 498 -10.56 -40.92 37.61
C GLN A 498 -11.77 -41.78 37.21
N GLU A 499 -11.55 -43.02 36.79
CA GLU A 499 -12.59 -43.98 36.40
C GLU A 499 -13.50 -43.41 35.31
N LEU A 500 -12.94 -42.65 34.36
CA LEU A 500 -13.68 -42.00 33.27
C LEU A 500 -14.07 -43.02 32.21
N CYS A 501 -15.17 -42.73 31.50
CA CYS A 501 -15.58 -43.42 30.30
C CYS A 501 -15.21 -42.58 29.07
N PHE A 502 -14.28 -43.04 28.26
CA PHE A 502 -13.85 -42.36 27.03
C PHE A 502 -15.00 -42.28 26.01
N ILE A 503 -15.27 -41.08 25.49
CA ILE A 503 -16.29 -40.83 24.47
C ILE A 503 -15.70 -40.82 23.08
N GLY A 504 -14.65 -39.97 22.84
CA GLY A 504 -14.08 -39.79 21.50
C GLY A 504 -12.97 -38.76 21.45
N LEU A 505 -12.44 -38.58 20.25
CA LEU A 505 -11.48 -37.56 19.91
C LEU A 505 -12.08 -36.52 18.97
N VAL A 506 -11.66 -35.27 19.10
CA VAL A 506 -11.87 -34.22 18.10
C VAL A 506 -10.53 -33.70 17.63
N GLY A 507 -10.33 -33.62 16.32
CA GLY A 507 -9.19 -33.03 15.66
C GLY A 507 -9.55 -31.67 15.09
N MET A 508 -8.80 -30.66 15.47
CA MET A 508 -9.02 -29.26 15.08
C MET A 508 -7.82 -28.71 14.36
N ILE A 509 -8.06 -27.80 13.44
CA ILE A 509 -7.03 -27.03 12.75
C ILE A 509 -7.51 -25.59 12.55
N ASP A 510 -6.59 -24.66 12.43
CA ASP A 510 -6.85 -23.35 11.85
C ASP A 510 -6.77 -23.50 10.32
N PRO A 511 -7.90 -23.48 9.60
CA PRO A 511 -7.94 -23.83 8.19
C PRO A 511 -7.26 -22.74 7.35
N VAL A 512 -6.64 -23.18 6.27
CA VAL A 512 -6.10 -22.30 5.23
C VAL A 512 -7.23 -21.46 4.62
N ARG A 513 -6.97 -20.20 4.31
CA ARG A 513 -7.92 -19.38 3.55
C ARG A 513 -8.04 -19.91 2.12
N PRO A 514 -9.26 -20.03 1.57
CA PRO A 514 -9.49 -20.66 0.25
C PRO A 514 -8.71 -20.01 -0.90
N GLU A 515 -8.54 -18.68 -0.84
CA GLU A 515 -7.89 -17.88 -1.88
C GLU A 515 -6.35 -17.94 -1.86
N VAL A 516 -5.75 -18.35 -0.75
CA VAL A 516 -4.29 -18.30 -0.58
C VAL A 516 -3.56 -19.26 -1.52
N ARG A 517 -4.13 -20.42 -1.78
CA ARG A 517 -3.52 -21.38 -2.71
C ARG A 517 -3.36 -20.78 -4.12
N ALA A 518 -4.41 -20.20 -4.67
CA ALA A 518 -4.36 -19.53 -5.97
C ALA A 518 -3.38 -18.36 -5.96
N ALA A 519 -3.33 -17.58 -4.88
CA ALA A 519 -2.40 -16.48 -4.72
C ALA A 519 -0.92 -16.95 -4.66
N VAL A 520 -0.63 -18.10 -4.04
CA VAL A 520 0.71 -18.71 -4.04
C VAL A 520 1.10 -19.18 -5.43
N GLU A 521 0.18 -19.78 -6.19
CA GLU A 521 0.41 -20.17 -7.58
C GLU A 521 0.70 -18.96 -8.46
N GLU A 522 -0.05 -17.86 -8.28
CA GLU A 522 0.16 -16.60 -8.98
C GLU A 522 1.52 -15.96 -8.63
N CYS A 523 1.92 -15.95 -7.34
CA CYS A 523 3.26 -15.52 -6.92
C CYS A 523 4.35 -16.28 -7.69
N LYS A 524 4.27 -17.60 -7.75
CA LYS A 524 5.26 -18.44 -8.45
C LYS A 524 5.29 -18.14 -9.95
N ALA A 525 4.14 -17.96 -10.59
CA ALA A 525 4.04 -17.57 -11.99
C ALA A 525 4.67 -16.19 -12.24
N ALA A 526 4.53 -15.28 -11.28
CA ALA A 526 5.11 -13.94 -11.29
C ALA A 526 6.61 -13.88 -10.91
N GLY A 527 7.24 -15.05 -10.64
CA GLY A 527 8.64 -15.12 -10.21
C GLY A 527 8.85 -14.62 -8.76
N ILE A 528 7.81 -14.56 -7.96
CA ILE A 528 7.84 -14.15 -6.55
C ILE A 528 7.90 -15.41 -5.69
N ARG A 529 8.77 -15.40 -4.68
CA ARG A 529 8.93 -16.51 -3.77
C ARG A 529 8.12 -16.31 -2.49
N PRO A 530 7.04 -17.07 -2.25
CA PRO A 530 6.40 -17.10 -0.95
C PRO A 530 7.22 -17.91 0.05
N VAL A 531 7.34 -17.39 1.28
CA VAL A 531 8.07 -18.00 2.39
C VAL A 531 7.17 -17.96 3.62
N MET A 532 6.97 -19.10 4.27
CA MET A 532 6.20 -19.19 5.52
C MET A 532 7.13 -19.11 6.72
N ILE A 533 6.80 -18.22 7.66
CA ILE A 533 7.52 -18.07 8.92
C ILE A 533 6.51 -18.22 10.07
N THR A 534 6.74 -19.17 11.00
CA THR A 534 5.76 -19.45 12.06
C THR A 534 6.40 -19.92 13.36
N GLY A 535 5.75 -19.63 14.48
CA GLY A 535 6.07 -20.20 15.80
C GLY A 535 5.63 -21.65 15.97
N ASP A 536 4.82 -22.21 15.04
CA ASP A 536 4.28 -23.56 15.10
C ASP A 536 5.33 -24.65 14.96
N HIS A 537 4.91 -25.89 15.29
CA HIS A 537 5.71 -27.09 15.09
C HIS A 537 6.03 -27.31 13.61
N LYS A 538 7.23 -27.86 13.34
CA LYS A 538 7.71 -28.08 11.96
C LYS A 538 6.75 -28.94 11.12
N ASP A 539 6.20 -30.02 11.71
CA ASP A 539 5.30 -30.92 10.98
C ASP A 539 3.99 -30.22 10.56
N THR A 540 3.43 -29.39 11.44
CA THR A 540 2.24 -28.56 11.13
C THR A 540 2.53 -27.56 10.02
N ALA A 541 3.67 -26.85 10.12
CA ALA A 541 4.08 -25.88 9.11
C ALA A 541 4.34 -26.53 7.76
N VAL A 542 4.98 -27.72 7.72
CA VAL A 542 5.23 -28.49 6.50
C VAL A 542 3.92 -28.97 5.86
N ALA A 543 2.97 -29.47 6.65
CA ALA A 543 1.67 -29.92 6.12
C ALA A 543 0.93 -28.78 5.42
N ILE A 544 0.79 -27.62 6.08
CA ILE A 544 0.13 -26.44 5.55
C ILE A 544 0.88 -25.87 4.32
N ALA A 545 2.20 -25.80 4.38
CA ALA A 545 3.01 -25.30 3.28
C ALA A 545 2.95 -26.18 2.03
N LYS A 546 2.84 -27.50 2.20
CA LYS A 546 2.60 -28.44 1.09
C LYS A 546 1.20 -28.31 0.50
N GLU A 547 0.18 -28.15 1.34
CA GLU A 547 -1.18 -27.89 0.91
C GLU A 547 -1.30 -26.63 0.07
N LEU A 548 -0.61 -25.56 0.49
CA LEU A 548 -0.52 -24.29 -0.23
C LEU A 548 0.41 -24.32 -1.44
N GLY A 549 1.22 -25.37 -1.59
CA GLY A 549 2.22 -25.46 -2.64
C GLY A 549 3.45 -24.58 -2.41
N ILE A 550 3.69 -24.03 -1.22
CA ILE A 550 4.88 -23.22 -0.91
C ILE A 550 6.14 -24.06 -1.02
N ILE A 551 6.11 -25.30 -0.50
CA ILE A 551 7.19 -26.30 -0.59
C ILE A 551 6.67 -27.60 -1.19
N ASP A 552 7.59 -28.36 -1.79
CA ASP A 552 7.30 -29.69 -2.34
C ASP A 552 7.75 -30.80 -1.37
N ASP A 553 8.83 -30.57 -0.63
CA ASP A 553 9.43 -31.54 0.29
C ASP A 553 9.73 -30.96 1.68
N ALA A 554 9.66 -31.82 2.71
CA ALA A 554 9.93 -31.44 4.09
C ALA A 554 11.37 -30.96 4.34
N SER A 555 12.34 -31.32 3.48
CA SER A 555 13.73 -30.82 3.56
C SER A 555 13.86 -29.33 3.30
N GLN A 556 12.83 -28.72 2.71
CA GLN A 556 12.74 -27.26 2.49
C GLN A 556 12.28 -26.49 3.75
N ALA A 557 12.12 -27.18 4.87
CA ALA A 557 11.71 -26.58 6.15
C ALA A 557 12.83 -26.70 7.20
N ILE A 558 13.11 -25.57 7.89
CA ILE A 558 14.11 -25.46 8.95
C ILE A 558 13.48 -24.98 10.27
N GLU A 559 14.02 -25.44 11.40
CA GLU A 559 13.60 -24.98 12.73
C GLU A 559 14.47 -23.84 13.27
N GLY A 560 13.90 -23.00 14.17
CA GLY A 560 14.62 -21.93 14.83
C GLY A 560 15.88 -22.38 15.58
N LYS A 561 15.88 -23.59 16.16
CA LYS A 561 17.08 -24.18 16.80
C LYS A 561 18.22 -24.43 15.81
N GLU A 562 17.90 -24.78 14.58
CA GLU A 562 18.90 -24.99 13.52
C GLU A 562 19.42 -23.62 13.05
N LEU A 563 18.55 -22.61 12.92
CA LEU A 563 18.94 -21.23 12.58
C LEU A 563 19.95 -20.66 13.56
N ASN A 564 19.81 -20.94 14.86
CA ASN A 564 20.74 -20.46 15.90
C ASN A 564 22.16 -21.02 15.74
N ARG A 565 22.35 -22.14 15.04
CA ARG A 565 23.64 -22.78 14.83
C ARG A 565 24.35 -22.30 13.57
N LEU A 566 23.62 -21.68 12.64
CA LEU A 566 24.17 -21.21 11.37
C LEU A 566 24.77 -19.81 11.52
N SER A 567 25.91 -19.59 10.89
CA SER A 567 26.40 -18.23 10.66
C SER A 567 25.53 -17.51 9.63
N ASP A 568 25.69 -16.19 9.49
CA ASP A 568 24.93 -15.44 8.49
C ASP A 568 25.31 -15.82 7.05
N GLU A 569 26.58 -16.13 6.80
CA GLU A 569 27.06 -16.62 5.50
C GLU A 569 26.52 -18.01 5.15
N GLU A 570 26.35 -18.89 6.15
CA GLU A 570 25.73 -20.20 5.96
C GLU A 570 24.25 -20.08 5.70
N LEU A 571 23.55 -19.19 6.41
CA LEU A 571 22.16 -18.87 6.18
C LEU A 571 21.95 -18.31 4.75
N ASP A 572 22.80 -17.39 4.30
CA ASP A 572 22.71 -16.80 2.96
C ASP A 572 22.85 -17.86 1.84
N LYS A 573 23.60 -18.95 2.08
CA LYS A 573 23.71 -20.09 1.15
C LYS A 573 22.49 -21.02 1.16
N LEU A 574 21.85 -21.15 2.31
CA LEU A 574 20.74 -22.08 2.54
C LEU A 574 19.38 -21.46 2.18
N ILE A 575 19.24 -20.14 2.30
CA ILE A 575 17.95 -19.44 2.24
C ILE A 575 17.19 -19.70 0.93
N ASP A 576 17.88 -19.88 -0.21
CA ASP A 576 17.25 -20.20 -1.49
C ASP A 576 16.59 -21.59 -1.52
N LYS A 577 16.97 -22.47 -0.62
CA LYS A 577 16.45 -23.86 -0.55
C LYS A 577 15.29 -23.96 0.44
N CYS A 578 15.18 -23.04 1.38
CA CYS A 578 14.18 -23.05 2.44
C CYS A 578 12.96 -22.23 2.05
N GLY A 579 11.76 -22.81 2.17
CA GLY A 579 10.48 -22.13 2.00
C GLY A 579 9.67 -22.02 3.28
N VAL A 580 10.11 -22.72 4.36
CA VAL A 580 9.41 -22.74 5.65
C VAL A 580 10.39 -22.61 6.81
N TYR A 581 10.08 -21.74 7.74
CA TYR A 581 10.80 -21.52 8.99
C TYR A 581 9.84 -21.74 10.16
N ALA A 582 10.05 -22.82 10.93
CA ALA A 582 9.18 -23.27 12.01
C ALA A 582 9.81 -23.01 13.38
N ARG A 583 9.00 -22.86 14.44
CA ARG A 583 9.44 -22.59 15.82
C ARG A 583 10.41 -21.42 15.92
N VAL A 584 10.13 -20.35 15.16
CA VAL A 584 10.97 -19.15 15.13
C VAL A 584 10.60 -18.19 16.25
N GLN A 585 11.59 -17.45 16.72
CA GLN A 585 11.47 -16.32 17.64
C GLN A 585 11.55 -15.00 16.88
N PRO A 586 11.21 -13.85 17.45
CA PRO A 586 11.24 -12.55 16.77
C PRO A 586 12.60 -12.23 16.13
N GLU A 587 13.71 -12.54 16.79
CA GLU A 587 15.06 -12.31 16.27
C GLU A 587 15.34 -13.11 14.99
N HIS A 588 14.78 -14.33 14.91
CA HIS A 588 14.90 -15.15 13.71
C HIS A 588 14.18 -14.53 12.52
N LYS A 589 13.00 -13.91 12.74
CA LYS A 589 12.24 -13.22 11.68
C LYS A 589 13.06 -12.08 11.07
N VAL A 590 13.68 -11.25 11.91
CA VAL A 590 14.58 -10.17 11.47
C VAL A 590 15.77 -10.72 10.70
N ARG A 591 16.37 -11.82 11.19
CA ARG A 591 17.54 -12.43 10.56
C ARG A 591 17.23 -13.02 9.19
N ILE A 592 16.07 -13.66 9.01
CA ILE A 592 15.60 -14.22 7.73
C ILE A 592 15.38 -13.08 6.71
N VAL A 593 14.66 -12.04 7.09
CA VAL A 593 14.41 -10.86 6.25
C VAL A 593 15.73 -10.22 5.84
N SER A 594 16.64 -10.00 6.80
CA SER A 594 17.96 -9.43 6.52
C SER A 594 18.81 -10.28 5.58
N ALA A 595 18.71 -11.60 5.65
CA ALA A 595 19.42 -12.52 4.75
C ALA A 595 18.93 -12.38 3.30
N TRP A 596 17.61 -12.30 3.08
CA TRP A 596 17.06 -12.02 1.74
C TRP A 596 17.51 -10.67 1.21
N ARG A 597 17.49 -9.62 2.04
CA ARG A 597 17.96 -8.28 1.67
C ARG A 597 19.45 -8.24 1.35
N ARG A 598 20.31 -8.96 2.11
CA ARG A 598 21.75 -9.07 1.78
C ARG A 598 21.98 -9.67 0.41
N LYS A 599 21.11 -10.57 -0.05
CA LYS A 599 21.13 -11.11 -1.43
C LYS A 599 20.63 -10.12 -2.48
N GLY A 600 20.14 -8.98 -2.08
CA GLY A 600 19.58 -7.95 -2.95
C GLY A 600 18.13 -8.20 -3.37
N ALA A 601 17.44 -9.15 -2.73
CA ALA A 601 16.04 -9.43 -3.00
C ALA A 601 15.14 -8.41 -2.28
N ILE A 602 14.20 -7.83 -2.99
CA ILE A 602 13.16 -6.97 -2.43
C ILE A 602 12.18 -7.85 -1.66
N THR A 603 12.14 -7.65 -0.35
CA THR A 603 11.45 -8.55 0.59
C THR A 603 10.29 -7.85 1.27
N ALA A 604 9.10 -8.43 1.17
CA ALA A 604 7.93 -8.08 1.98
C ALA A 604 7.88 -8.96 3.24
N MET A 605 7.46 -8.41 4.38
CA MET A 605 7.27 -9.15 5.63
C MET A 605 5.94 -8.80 6.26
N THR A 606 5.12 -9.83 6.58
CA THR A 606 3.84 -9.67 7.28
C THR A 606 3.95 -10.00 8.76
N GLY A 607 3.10 -9.39 9.57
CA GLY A 607 2.95 -9.74 10.98
C GLY A 607 1.80 -8.98 11.63
N ASP A 608 1.34 -9.49 12.78
CA ASP A 608 0.21 -8.97 13.55
C ASP A 608 0.58 -8.58 14.98
N GLY A 609 1.62 -9.19 15.56
CA GLY A 609 2.03 -8.99 16.94
C GLY A 609 3.13 -7.95 17.16
N VAL A 610 3.25 -7.45 18.39
CA VAL A 610 4.36 -6.56 18.80
C VAL A 610 5.73 -7.18 18.45
N ASN A 611 5.83 -8.49 18.57
CA ASN A 611 7.04 -9.26 18.29
C ASN A 611 7.45 -9.23 16.81
N ASP A 612 6.54 -8.86 15.91
CA ASP A 612 6.79 -8.78 14.47
C ASP A 612 7.24 -7.41 14.01
N ALA A 613 7.00 -6.37 14.81
CA ALA A 613 7.33 -5.01 14.47
C ALA A 613 8.80 -4.80 14.03
N PRO A 614 9.82 -5.40 14.69
CA PRO A 614 11.20 -5.27 14.23
C PRO A 614 11.44 -5.90 12.84
N SER A 615 10.81 -7.04 12.53
CA SER A 615 10.95 -7.72 11.24
C SER A 615 10.20 -6.98 10.13
N ILE A 616 9.00 -6.45 10.42
CA ILE A 616 8.22 -5.60 9.52
C ILE A 616 9.02 -4.34 9.16
N LYS A 617 9.59 -3.67 10.16
CA LYS A 617 10.41 -2.46 9.95
C LYS A 617 11.71 -2.75 9.19
N SER A 618 12.29 -3.95 9.33
CA SER A 618 13.53 -4.33 8.66
C SER A 618 13.33 -4.76 7.21
N ALA A 619 12.11 -5.05 6.79
CA ALA A 619 11.78 -5.41 5.41
C ALA A 619 11.85 -4.19 4.46
N ASP A 620 11.89 -4.45 3.16
CA ASP A 620 11.74 -3.39 2.14
C ASP A 620 10.29 -2.94 2.04
N ILE A 621 9.35 -3.84 2.41
CA ILE A 621 7.92 -3.57 2.52
C ILE A 621 7.41 -4.24 3.78
N GLY A 622 7.10 -3.44 4.78
CA GLY A 622 6.42 -3.89 5.98
C GLY A 622 4.91 -3.96 5.77
N VAL A 623 4.30 -5.11 6.09
CA VAL A 623 2.85 -5.35 5.93
C VAL A 623 2.24 -5.67 7.30
N GLY A 624 1.36 -4.79 7.76
CA GLY A 624 0.62 -4.97 9.02
C GLY A 624 -0.79 -5.52 8.77
N MET A 625 -1.29 -6.32 9.71
CA MET A 625 -2.68 -6.78 9.71
C MET A 625 -3.61 -5.68 10.22
N GLY A 626 -4.76 -5.52 9.59
CA GLY A 626 -5.72 -4.45 9.91
C GLY A 626 -6.72 -4.84 11.00
N ILE A 627 -7.14 -6.11 11.02
CA ILE A 627 -8.10 -6.66 11.96
C ILE A 627 -7.37 -7.18 13.21
N THR A 628 -6.47 -8.15 13.04
CA THR A 628 -5.75 -8.80 14.15
C THR A 628 -4.51 -8.04 14.58
N GLY A 629 -3.97 -7.16 13.73
CA GLY A 629 -2.73 -6.47 13.97
C GLY A 629 -2.82 -5.45 15.10
N THR A 630 -1.76 -5.39 15.92
CA THR A 630 -1.59 -4.37 16.95
C THR A 630 -1.30 -3.00 16.34
N ASP A 631 -1.55 -1.94 17.07
CA ASP A 631 -1.23 -0.58 16.62
C ASP A 631 0.26 -0.40 16.34
N VAL A 632 1.11 -1.12 17.06
CA VAL A 632 2.57 -1.14 16.84
C VAL A 632 2.90 -1.62 15.43
N THR A 633 2.35 -2.78 15.03
CA THR A 633 2.58 -3.33 13.68
C THR A 633 2.03 -2.42 12.60
N LYS A 634 0.82 -1.88 12.81
CA LYS A 634 0.21 -0.91 11.88
C LYS A 634 1.05 0.36 11.74
N ASN A 635 1.67 0.85 12.82
CA ASN A 635 2.46 2.08 12.80
C ASN A 635 3.80 1.94 12.10
N VAL A 636 4.46 0.79 12.19
CA VAL A 636 5.74 0.54 11.51
C VAL A 636 5.57 0.05 10.07
N ALA A 637 4.38 -0.43 9.70
CA ALA A 637 4.09 -0.98 8.39
C ALA A 637 4.00 0.10 7.31
N ASP A 638 4.43 -0.24 6.10
CA ASP A 638 4.28 0.56 4.89
C ASP A 638 2.91 0.37 4.23
N MET A 639 2.30 -0.80 4.45
CA MET A 639 0.97 -1.20 3.98
C MET A 639 0.22 -1.92 5.08
N VAL A 640 -1.09 -1.69 5.19
CA VAL A 640 -1.98 -2.38 6.13
C VAL A 640 -3.08 -3.11 5.35
N LEU A 641 -3.30 -4.39 5.65
CA LEU A 641 -4.34 -5.21 5.04
C LEU A 641 -5.63 -5.10 5.86
N SER A 642 -6.68 -4.50 5.31
CA SER A 642 -7.95 -4.33 6.05
C SER A 642 -8.74 -5.64 6.19
N ASP A 643 -8.34 -6.72 5.50
CA ASP A 643 -8.95 -8.05 5.49
C ASP A 643 -8.01 -9.15 6.04
N ASP A 644 -6.81 -8.81 6.44
CA ASP A 644 -5.75 -9.71 6.93
C ASP A 644 -5.44 -10.88 5.97
N ASN A 645 -5.59 -10.69 4.65
CA ASN A 645 -5.51 -11.77 3.67
C ASN A 645 -4.23 -11.70 2.83
N PHE A 646 -3.50 -12.81 2.74
CA PHE A 646 -2.30 -12.94 1.90
C PHE A 646 -2.57 -12.63 0.42
N ALA A 647 -3.74 -13.03 -0.12
CA ALA A 647 -4.11 -12.77 -1.51
C ALA A 647 -4.17 -11.27 -1.83
N THR A 648 -4.50 -10.44 -0.84
CA THR A 648 -4.48 -8.98 -0.97
C THR A 648 -3.07 -8.44 -1.19
N ILE A 649 -2.03 -9.06 -0.61
CA ILE A 649 -0.63 -8.68 -0.88
C ILE A 649 -0.31 -8.91 -2.36
N VAL A 650 -0.70 -10.08 -2.89
CA VAL A 650 -0.45 -10.44 -4.29
C VAL A 650 -1.17 -9.47 -5.23
N SER A 651 -2.42 -9.15 -4.92
CA SER A 651 -3.20 -8.14 -5.65
C SER A 651 -2.56 -6.74 -5.58
N ALA A 652 -1.95 -6.38 -4.45
CA ALA A 652 -1.22 -5.12 -4.29
C ALA A 652 0.08 -5.10 -5.11
N VAL A 653 0.77 -6.24 -5.23
CA VAL A 653 1.95 -6.36 -6.11
C VAL A 653 1.56 -6.20 -7.59
N ASP A 654 0.47 -6.85 -8.04
CA ASP A 654 -0.06 -6.68 -9.40
C ASP A 654 -0.37 -5.21 -9.70
N GLU A 655 -1.07 -4.54 -8.78
CA GLU A 655 -1.40 -3.12 -8.91
C GLU A 655 -0.14 -2.24 -8.90
N GLY A 656 0.87 -2.55 -8.06
CA GLY A 656 2.16 -1.86 -8.05
C GLY A 656 2.92 -1.98 -9.37
N ARG A 657 2.92 -3.17 -9.98
CA ARG A 657 3.47 -3.42 -11.32
C ARG A 657 2.73 -2.63 -12.40
N ARG A 658 1.38 -2.62 -12.35
CA ARG A 658 0.53 -1.86 -13.27
C ARG A 658 0.82 -0.35 -13.19
N ILE A 659 0.89 0.20 -11.98
CA ILE A 659 1.18 1.62 -11.75
C ILE A 659 2.53 1.99 -12.36
N TYR A 660 3.56 1.19 -12.09
CA TYR A 660 4.90 1.44 -12.62
C TYR A 660 4.95 1.34 -14.16
N ASP A 661 4.31 0.33 -14.74
CA ASP A 661 4.22 0.17 -16.20
C ASP A 661 3.52 1.38 -16.85
N ASN A 662 2.42 1.86 -16.23
CA ASN A 662 1.69 3.02 -16.72
C ASN A 662 2.50 4.31 -16.58
N ILE A 663 3.24 4.48 -15.48
CA ILE A 663 4.18 5.61 -15.33
C ILE A 663 5.23 5.57 -16.45
N ARG A 664 5.80 4.41 -16.77
CA ARG A 664 6.77 4.28 -17.87
C ARG A 664 6.16 4.60 -19.23
N LYS A 665 4.93 4.16 -19.49
CA LYS A 665 4.18 4.48 -20.73
C LYS A 665 3.97 5.99 -20.86
N THR A 666 3.58 6.65 -19.79
CA THR A 666 3.38 8.10 -19.73
C THR A 666 4.69 8.85 -19.93
N ILE A 667 5.78 8.43 -19.29
CA ILE A 667 7.11 9.05 -19.44
C ILE A 667 7.59 8.89 -20.88
N GLN A 668 7.44 7.69 -21.46
CA GLN A 668 7.82 7.44 -22.86
C GLN A 668 7.05 8.33 -23.83
N PHE A 669 5.75 8.47 -23.62
CA PHE A 669 4.89 9.33 -24.43
C PHE A 669 5.36 10.78 -24.39
N LEU A 670 5.44 11.37 -23.20
CA LEU A 670 5.84 12.77 -23.00
C LEU A 670 7.24 13.07 -23.55
N LEU A 671 8.21 12.17 -23.25
CA LEU A 671 9.58 12.37 -23.74
C LEU A 671 9.71 12.18 -25.25
N ALA A 672 8.91 11.30 -25.86
CA ALA A 672 8.90 11.13 -27.33
C ALA A 672 8.29 12.34 -28.03
N SER A 673 7.21 12.92 -27.48
CA SER A 673 6.59 14.16 -27.95
C SER A 673 7.59 15.31 -27.90
N ASN A 674 8.14 15.63 -26.72
CA ASN A 674 9.14 16.69 -26.59
C ASN A 674 10.38 16.48 -27.49
N MET A 675 10.80 15.22 -27.66
CA MET A 675 11.89 14.91 -28.58
C MET A 675 11.53 15.26 -30.02
N SER A 676 10.27 15.03 -30.45
CA SER A 676 9.80 15.36 -31.81
C SER A 676 9.78 16.87 -32.03
N GLU A 677 9.35 17.64 -31.02
CA GLU A 677 9.34 19.09 -31.07
C GLU A 677 10.75 19.66 -31.16
N VAL A 678 11.64 19.21 -30.28
CA VAL A 678 13.06 19.65 -30.25
C VAL A 678 13.75 19.36 -31.57
N LEU A 679 13.65 18.13 -32.06
CA LEU A 679 14.25 17.73 -33.34
C LEU A 679 13.59 18.46 -34.51
N GLY A 680 12.28 18.67 -34.47
CA GLY A 680 11.54 19.43 -35.48
C GLY A 680 12.04 20.86 -35.58
N VAL A 681 12.09 21.61 -34.48
CA VAL A 681 12.61 22.97 -34.46
C VAL A 681 14.09 23.01 -34.84
N PHE A 682 14.91 22.07 -34.32
CA PHE A 682 16.34 21.97 -34.66
C PHE A 682 16.59 21.81 -36.14
N PHE A 683 15.95 20.83 -36.79
CA PHE A 683 16.14 20.58 -38.23
C PHE A 683 15.58 21.71 -39.10
N ALA A 684 14.43 22.27 -38.74
CA ALA A 684 13.85 23.40 -39.44
C ALA A 684 14.78 24.61 -39.42
N THR A 685 15.36 24.93 -38.27
CA THR A 685 16.34 26.02 -38.09
C THR A 685 17.58 25.80 -38.96
N ILE A 686 18.15 24.60 -39.01
CA ILE A 686 19.29 24.28 -39.86
C ILE A 686 18.93 24.43 -41.35
N LEU A 687 17.68 24.06 -41.73
CA LEU A 687 17.18 24.18 -43.08
C LEU A 687 16.76 25.59 -43.44
N GLY A 688 16.76 26.53 -42.49
CA GLY A 688 16.54 27.96 -42.75
C GLY A 688 15.09 28.41 -42.71
N PHE A 689 14.17 27.67 -42.01
CA PHE A 689 12.78 28.06 -41.86
C PHE A 689 12.27 27.88 -40.42
N THR A 690 11.18 28.56 -40.07
CA THR A 690 10.53 28.45 -38.76
C THR A 690 9.41 27.43 -38.82
N LEU A 691 9.54 26.32 -38.10
CA LEU A 691 8.57 25.22 -38.05
C LEU A 691 7.28 25.62 -37.31
N LEU A 692 7.41 26.04 -36.07
CA LEU A 692 6.33 26.40 -35.15
C LEU A 692 6.76 27.54 -34.24
N SER A 693 5.81 28.37 -33.81
CA SER A 693 6.06 29.41 -32.81
C SER A 693 6.02 28.85 -31.37
N PRO A 694 6.57 29.57 -30.36
CA PRO A 694 6.51 29.12 -28.97
C PRO A 694 5.09 28.84 -28.46
N VAL A 695 4.13 29.63 -28.91
CA VAL A 695 2.71 29.48 -28.52
C VAL A 695 2.11 28.18 -29.04
N HIS A 696 2.50 27.73 -30.23
CA HIS A 696 2.05 26.48 -30.83
C HIS A 696 2.58 25.28 -30.04
N LEU A 697 3.85 25.26 -29.69
CA LEU A 697 4.50 24.21 -28.90
C LEU A 697 3.90 24.13 -27.49
N LEU A 698 3.66 25.28 -26.86
CA LEU A 698 3.03 25.32 -25.57
C LEU A 698 1.58 24.79 -25.59
N PHE A 699 0.82 25.06 -26.67
CA PHE A 699 -0.50 24.48 -26.86
C PHE A 699 -0.45 22.94 -26.99
N ILE A 700 0.52 22.42 -27.74
CA ILE A 700 0.74 20.99 -27.92
C ILE A 700 0.99 20.34 -26.54
N ASN A 701 2.01 20.82 -25.81
CA ASN A 701 2.38 20.30 -24.51
C ASN A 701 1.23 20.32 -23.49
N LEU A 702 0.42 21.39 -23.49
CA LEU A 702 -0.67 21.57 -22.53
C LEU A 702 -1.91 20.73 -22.88
N ILE A 703 -2.31 20.68 -24.15
CA ILE A 703 -3.60 20.10 -24.57
C ILE A 703 -3.41 18.67 -25.11
N THR A 704 -2.49 18.47 -26.03
CA THR A 704 -2.37 17.17 -26.70
C THR A 704 -1.49 16.18 -25.94
N ASP A 705 -0.64 16.63 -25.04
CA ASP A 705 0.24 15.78 -24.26
C ASP A 705 -0.29 15.48 -22.85
N CYS A 706 -0.70 16.52 -22.11
CA CYS A 706 -1.09 16.31 -20.70
C CYS A 706 -2.32 15.40 -20.52
N PHE A 707 -3.39 15.58 -21.34
CA PHE A 707 -4.59 14.78 -21.19
C PHE A 707 -4.41 13.30 -21.57
N PRO A 708 -3.80 12.95 -22.71
CA PRO A 708 -3.47 11.57 -23.02
C PRO A 708 -2.47 10.95 -22.04
N ALA A 709 -1.49 11.70 -21.54
CA ALA A 709 -0.54 11.23 -20.54
C ALA A 709 -1.24 10.81 -19.25
N LEU A 710 -2.18 11.62 -18.74
CA LEU A 710 -3.02 11.26 -17.61
C LEU A 710 -3.88 10.02 -17.88
N ALA A 711 -4.45 9.93 -19.07
CA ALA A 711 -5.27 8.79 -19.50
C ALA A 711 -4.46 7.49 -19.59
N LEU A 712 -3.22 7.54 -20.05
CA LEU A 712 -2.28 6.41 -20.06
C LEU A 712 -1.94 5.93 -18.64
N GLY A 713 -1.87 6.84 -17.67
CA GLY A 713 -1.72 6.50 -16.26
C GLY A 713 -2.87 5.63 -15.71
N LEU A 714 -4.03 5.64 -16.36
CA LEU A 714 -5.22 4.85 -15.99
C LEU A 714 -5.39 3.57 -16.81
N GLU A 715 -4.40 3.19 -17.62
CA GLU A 715 -4.48 1.98 -18.46
C GLU A 715 -4.64 0.72 -17.57
N PRO A 716 -5.52 -0.23 -17.96
CA PRO A 716 -5.64 -1.51 -17.27
C PRO A 716 -4.31 -2.29 -17.26
N ALA A 717 -4.16 -3.21 -16.31
CA ALA A 717 -3.02 -4.13 -16.27
C ALA A 717 -2.94 -4.95 -17.58
N GLU A 718 -1.72 -5.16 -18.06
CA GLU A 718 -1.52 -6.06 -19.20
C GLU A 718 -1.70 -7.52 -18.74
N PRO A 719 -2.22 -8.44 -19.59
CA PRO A 719 -2.52 -9.81 -19.18
C PRO A 719 -1.32 -10.61 -18.68
N ASP A 720 -0.11 -10.19 -19.01
CA ASP A 720 1.14 -10.85 -18.65
C ASP A 720 1.85 -10.22 -17.44
N THR A 721 1.25 -9.23 -16.78
CA THR A 721 1.85 -8.51 -15.64
C THR A 721 2.31 -9.45 -14.54
N MET A 722 1.49 -10.45 -14.18
CA MET A 722 1.81 -11.48 -13.17
C MET A 722 2.42 -12.77 -13.78
N HIS A 723 2.90 -12.70 -15.02
CA HIS A 723 3.67 -13.79 -15.69
C HIS A 723 5.09 -13.35 -16.03
N ARG A 724 5.47 -12.11 -15.68
CA ARG A 724 6.82 -11.57 -15.84
C ARG A 724 7.59 -11.69 -14.51
N PRO A 725 8.91 -11.96 -14.56
CA PRO A 725 9.75 -11.92 -13.36
C PRO A 725 9.75 -10.50 -12.75
N PRO A 726 10.00 -10.39 -11.43
CA PRO A 726 10.13 -9.09 -10.79
C PRO A 726 11.26 -8.27 -11.42
N ARG A 727 11.05 -6.96 -11.47
CA ARG A 727 12.05 -6.01 -11.96
C ARG A 727 13.20 -5.88 -10.94
N ASP A 728 14.42 -5.67 -11.41
CA ASP A 728 15.55 -5.31 -10.55
C ASP A 728 15.33 -3.87 -10.00
N SER A 729 15.50 -3.69 -8.71
CA SER A 729 15.39 -2.37 -8.06
C SER A 729 16.43 -1.36 -8.55
N ARG A 730 17.53 -1.84 -9.14
CA ARG A 730 18.60 -1.03 -9.75
C ARG A 730 18.26 -0.54 -11.15
N ASP A 731 17.24 -1.09 -11.78
CA ASP A 731 16.82 -0.65 -13.10
C ASP A 731 16.46 0.83 -13.12
N THR A 732 16.97 1.51 -14.13
CA THR A 732 16.59 2.90 -14.40
C THR A 732 15.26 2.95 -15.16
N ILE A 733 14.63 4.12 -15.23
CA ILE A 733 13.43 4.33 -16.03
C ILE A 733 13.66 3.96 -17.49
N PHE A 734 14.87 4.18 -18.00
CA PHE A 734 15.27 3.87 -19.40
C PHE A 734 15.67 2.42 -19.65
N SER A 735 15.69 1.56 -18.62
CA SER A 735 15.99 0.13 -18.78
C SER A 735 15.00 -0.53 -19.74
N GLY A 736 15.44 -1.60 -20.42
CA GLY A 736 14.60 -2.34 -21.36
C GLY A 736 14.43 -1.67 -22.74
N GLY A 737 15.28 -0.69 -23.09
CA GLY A 737 15.33 -0.07 -24.43
C GLY A 737 14.43 1.16 -24.60
N LEU A 738 13.84 1.66 -23.53
CA LEU A 738 12.91 2.82 -23.58
C LEU A 738 13.58 4.06 -24.17
N GLY A 739 14.85 4.31 -23.91
CA GLY A 739 15.57 5.45 -24.48
C GLY A 739 15.67 5.38 -26.01
N VAL A 740 15.88 4.19 -26.57
CA VAL A 740 15.90 3.98 -28.03
C VAL A 740 14.51 4.20 -28.62
N ASP A 741 13.49 3.71 -27.89
CA ASP A 741 12.09 3.86 -28.32
C ASP A 741 11.69 5.36 -28.37
N ILE A 742 12.09 6.18 -27.39
CA ILE A 742 11.87 7.64 -27.37
C ILE A 742 12.51 8.30 -28.59
N VAL A 743 13.78 8.00 -28.86
CA VAL A 743 14.53 8.64 -29.96
C VAL A 743 13.93 8.31 -31.33
N TYR A 744 13.63 7.03 -31.63
CA TYR A 744 13.07 6.70 -32.93
C TYR A 744 11.64 7.23 -33.11
N GLN A 745 10.84 7.24 -32.04
CA GLN A 745 9.46 7.75 -32.08
C GLN A 745 9.45 9.27 -32.28
N GLY A 746 10.28 10.00 -31.53
CA GLY A 746 10.45 11.43 -31.74
C GLY A 746 10.93 11.76 -33.17
N LEU A 747 11.92 11.03 -33.67
CA LEU A 747 12.40 11.22 -35.03
C LEU A 747 11.32 10.93 -36.10
N LEU A 748 10.51 9.88 -35.90
CA LEU A 748 9.40 9.54 -36.78
C LEU A 748 8.39 10.69 -36.88
N VAL A 749 7.93 11.22 -35.73
CA VAL A 749 6.98 12.35 -35.69
C VAL A 749 7.61 13.59 -36.34
N THR A 750 8.89 13.88 -36.05
CA THR A 750 9.67 14.96 -36.66
C THR A 750 9.61 14.88 -38.20
N VAL A 751 9.94 13.70 -38.79
CA VAL A 751 9.96 13.52 -40.25
C VAL A 751 8.57 13.73 -40.86
N LEU A 752 7.52 13.23 -40.21
CA LEU A 752 6.14 13.40 -40.69
C LEU A 752 5.71 14.89 -40.65
N THR A 753 6.06 15.60 -39.57
CA THR A 753 5.76 17.00 -39.38
C THR A 753 6.50 17.89 -40.36
N LEU A 754 7.81 17.67 -40.56
CA LEU A 754 8.60 18.40 -41.58
C LEU A 754 8.08 18.15 -43.01
N THR A 755 7.70 16.91 -43.30
CA THR A 755 7.09 16.56 -44.57
C THR A 755 5.78 17.35 -44.78
N SER A 756 4.95 17.42 -43.75
CA SER A 756 3.68 18.19 -43.81
C SER A 756 3.92 19.69 -44.03
N TYR A 757 4.94 20.26 -43.34
CA TYR A 757 5.32 21.66 -43.51
C TYR A 757 5.72 21.96 -44.96
N ILE A 758 6.60 21.12 -45.54
CA ILE A 758 7.04 21.29 -46.93
C ILE A 758 5.87 21.17 -47.91
N ILE A 759 4.96 20.20 -47.68
CA ILE A 759 3.75 20.07 -48.54
C ILE A 759 2.88 21.31 -48.41
N GLY A 760 2.63 21.83 -47.20
CA GLY A 760 1.86 23.05 -46.98
C GLY A 760 2.50 24.27 -47.68
N HIS A 761 3.82 24.40 -47.56
CA HIS A 761 4.56 25.48 -48.27
C HIS A 761 4.43 25.34 -49.80
N CYS A 762 4.59 24.15 -50.34
CA CYS A 762 4.44 23.89 -51.79
C CYS A 762 3.00 24.19 -52.29
N ILE A 763 1.99 23.95 -51.45
CA ILE A 763 0.59 24.33 -51.80
C ILE A 763 0.42 25.85 -51.82
N GLU A 764 1.01 26.56 -50.85
CA GLU A 764 1.00 28.02 -50.79
C GLU A 764 1.66 28.67 -52.02
N VAL A 765 2.82 28.16 -52.41
CA VAL A 765 3.62 28.70 -53.55
C VAL A 765 3.13 28.18 -54.89
N GLY A 766 2.44 27.02 -54.95
CA GLY A 766 1.90 26.42 -56.15
C GLY A 766 2.92 25.59 -56.99
N HIS A 767 4.16 25.44 -56.48
CA HIS A 767 5.19 24.57 -57.08
C HIS A 767 6.12 24.03 -56.01
N PHE A 768 6.95 23.04 -56.35
CA PHE A 768 7.93 22.49 -55.41
C PHE A 768 9.08 23.47 -55.22
N GLU A 769 9.17 24.00 -53.99
CA GLU A 769 10.26 24.87 -53.53
C GLU A 769 10.58 24.52 -52.08
N MET A 770 11.86 24.62 -51.70
CA MET A 770 12.25 24.44 -50.31
C MET A 770 11.90 25.72 -49.54
N PRO A 771 11.24 25.58 -48.38
CA PRO A 771 10.85 26.76 -47.61
C PRO A 771 12.07 27.52 -47.09
N ALA A 772 11.95 28.86 -47.12
CA ALA A 772 12.92 29.79 -46.54
C ALA A 772 12.15 30.84 -45.69
N GLY A 773 12.52 30.95 -44.43
CA GLY A 773 11.85 31.84 -43.51
C GLY A 773 10.55 31.28 -42.90
N VAL A 774 9.47 32.07 -42.90
CA VAL A 774 8.16 31.68 -42.36
C VAL A 774 7.16 31.44 -43.47
N SER A 775 6.53 30.25 -43.50
CA SER A 775 5.39 29.91 -44.34
C SER A 775 4.17 29.69 -43.44
N PRO A 776 3.20 30.61 -43.38
CA PRO A 776 2.05 30.48 -42.52
C PRO A 776 1.23 29.22 -42.80
N HIS A 777 1.08 28.84 -44.08
CA HIS A 777 0.36 27.65 -44.49
C HIS A 777 1.12 26.38 -44.13
N GLY A 778 2.45 26.37 -44.37
CA GLY A 778 3.34 25.30 -43.90
C GLY A 778 3.31 25.09 -42.43
N MET A 779 3.32 26.18 -41.66
CA MET A 779 3.21 26.16 -40.18
C MET A 779 1.89 25.57 -39.67
N THR A 780 0.75 25.97 -40.31
CA THR A 780 -0.57 25.44 -39.97
C THR A 780 -0.68 23.94 -40.22
N MET A 781 -0.18 23.47 -41.37
CA MET A 781 -0.13 22.05 -41.72
C MET A 781 0.78 21.24 -40.79
N ALA A 782 1.94 21.78 -40.40
CA ALA A 782 2.85 21.15 -39.47
C ALA A 782 2.22 21.03 -38.09
N PHE A 783 1.60 22.12 -37.59
CA PHE A 783 0.89 22.11 -36.33
C PHE A 783 -0.22 21.05 -36.29
N LEU A 784 -1.06 20.99 -37.29
CA LEU A 784 -2.13 19.99 -37.42
C LEU A 784 -1.55 18.56 -37.41
N THR A 785 -0.51 18.31 -38.21
CA THR A 785 0.09 16.99 -38.33
C THR A 785 0.74 16.54 -37.05
N MET A 786 1.49 17.43 -36.38
CA MET A 786 2.17 17.11 -35.12
C MET A 786 1.14 16.77 -34.02
N ASN A 787 0.11 17.60 -33.83
CA ASN A 787 -0.95 17.31 -32.86
C ASN A 787 -1.65 15.98 -33.15
N MET A 788 -1.98 15.70 -34.42
CA MET A 788 -2.60 14.43 -34.78
C MET A 788 -1.66 13.23 -34.59
N CYS A 789 -0.38 13.37 -34.90
CA CYS A 789 0.62 12.34 -34.64
C CYS A 789 0.66 11.97 -33.16
N GLU A 790 0.69 12.94 -32.27
CA GLU A 790 0.75 12.71 -30.82
C GLU A 790 -0.53 12.09 -30.27
N ILE A 791 -1.70 12.58 -30.72
CA ILE A 791 -2.98 11.96 -30.38
C ILE A 791 -2.99 10.47 -30.79
N PHE A 792 -2.59 10.13 -32.01
CA PHE A 792 -2.55 8.74 -32.47
C PHE A 792 -1.44 7.94 -31.81
N HIS A 793 -0.30 8.55 -31.53
CA HIS A 793 0.81 7.93 -30.83
C HIS A 793 0.46 7.52 -29.39
N SER A 794 -0.42 8.28 -28.72
CA SER A 794 -0.90 7.93 -27.38
C SER A 794 -1.56 6.54 -27.35
N PHE A 795 -2.23 6.11 -28.44
CA PHE A 795 -2.76 4.74 -28.55
C PHE A 795 -1.66 3.69 -28.68
N ASN A 796 -0.56 4.01 -29.38
CA ASN A 796 0.59 3.12 -29.44
C ASN A 796 1.21 2.89 -28.07
N MET A 797 1.13 3.90 -27.17
CA MET A 797 1.69 3.85 -25.83
C MET A 797 0.87 3.05 -24.83
N ARG A 798 -0.33 2.55 -25.19
CA ARG A 798 -1.12 1.66 -24.33
C ARG A 798 -0.35 0.40 -23.91
N SER A 799 0.56 -0.06 -24.73
CA SER A 799 1.55 -1.07 -24.37
C SER A 799 2.90 -0.76 -25.01
N GLN A 800 3.98 -1.01 -24.27
CA GLN A 800 5.33 -0.83 -24.79
C GLN A 800 5.72 -1.91 -25.79
N ARG A 801 5.21 -3.14 -25.67
CA ARG A 801 5.62 -4.31 -26.46
C ARG A 801 4.47 -4.99 -27.19
N GLN A 802 3.26 -5.02 -26.59
CA GLN A 802 2.11 -5.67 -27.23
C GLN A 802 1.50 -4.79 -28.32
N SER A 803 0.84 -5.45 -29.28
CA SER A 803 0.11 -4.71 -30.32
C SER A 803 -1.14 -4.06 -29.77
N VAL A 804 -1.38 -2.81 -30.14
CA VAL A 804 -2.59 -2.08 -29.75
C VAL A 804 -3.88 -2.77 -30.22
N PHE A 805 -3.80 -3.55 -31.33
CA PHE A 805 -4.93 -4.28 -31.90
C PHE A 805 -5.27 -5.58 -31.13
N THR A 806 -4.38 -6.07 -30.28
CA THR A 806 -4.56 -7.32 -29.52
C THR A 806 -4.79 -7.10 -28.03
N LEU A 807 -4.70 -5.85 -27.56
CA LEU A 807 -4.93 -5.52 -26.16
C LEU A 807 -6.40 -5.73 -25.77
N PRO A 808 -6.70 -6.46 -24.68
CA PRO A 808 -8.05 -6.60 -24.18
C PRO A 808 -8.51 -5.28 -23.55
N GLY A 809 -9.75 -4.91 -23.81
CA GLY A 809 -10.40 -3.75 -23.21
C GLY A 809 -10.06 -2.40 -23.88
N HIS A 810 -10.87 -1.40 -23.55
CA HIS A 810 -10.73 -0.04 -24.07
C HIS A 810 -10.54 0.94 -22.91
N ASN A 811 -9.51 1.79 -22.98
CA ASN A 811 -9.35 2.91 -22.08
C ASN A 811 -10.31 4.03 -22.49
N LYS A 812 -11.48 4.09 -21.85
CA LYS A 812 -12.51 5.10 -22.15
C LYS A 812 -12.01 6.53 -21.89
N VAL A 813 -11.11 6.70 -20.93
CA VAL A 813 -10.54 8.02 -20.61
C VAL A 813 -9.60 8.48 -21.73
N LEU A 814 -8.81 7.57 -22.30
CA LEU A 814 -7.95 7.86 -23.44
C LEU A 814 -8.77 8.23 -24.69
N TRP A 815 -9.87 7.53 -24.95
CA TRP A 815 -10.78 7.89 -26.03
C TRP A 815 -11.40 9.28 -25.83
N ALA A 816 -11.83 9.59 -24.60
CA ALA A 816 -12.36 10.92 -24.28
C ALA A 816 -11.30 12.02 -24.42
N ALA A 817 -10.06 11.77 -23.95
CA ALA A 817 -8.92 12.67 -24.13
C ALA A 817 -8.61 12.94 -25.61
N MET A 818 -8.57 11.87 -26.42
CA MET A 818 -8.38 11.98 -27.88
C MET A 818 -9.46 12.83 -28.57
N ILE A 819 -10.73 12.50 -28.32
CA ILE A 819 -11.85 13.23 -28.94
C ILE A 819 -11.82 14.69 -28.48
N GLY A 820 -11.54 14.94 -27.21
CA GLY A 820 -11.42 16.30 -26.67
C GLY A 820 -10.25 17.07 -27.29
N ALA A 821 -9.06 16.47 -27.36
CA ALA A 821 -7.88 17.09 -27.98
C ALA A 821 -8.12 17.38 -29.48
N LEU A 822 -8.72 16.42 -30.23
CA LEU A 822 -9.07 16.59 -31.62
C LEU A 822 -10.08 17.73 -31.82
N ALA A 823 -11.13 17.78 -31.00
CA ALA A 823 -12.14 18.84 -31.07
C ALA A 823 -11.55 20.23 -30.78
N ILE A 824 -10.68 20.35 -29.78
CA ILE A 824 -10.02 21.60 -29.43
C ILE A 824 -9.04 22.01 -30.53
N THR A 825 -8.21 21.10 -31.05
CA THR A 825 -7.28 21.39 -32.15
C THR A 825 -8.03 21.86 -33.39
N THR A 826 -9.13 21.17 -33.75
CA THR A 826 -9.96 21.58 -34.90
C THR A 826 -10.59 22.96 -34.66
N ALA A 827 -11.11 23.23 -33.45
CA ALA A 827 -11.70 24.53 -33.11
C ALA A 827 -10.67 25.67 -33.20
N VAL A 828 -9.42 25.43 -32.78
CA VAL A 828 -8.34 26.43 -32.87
C VAL A 828 -7.99 26.77 -34.34
N LEU A 829 -8.08 25.80 -35.22
CA LEU A 829 -7.79 25.98 -36.66
C LEU A 829 -8.97 26.57 -37.41
N GLU A 830 -10.21 26.15 -37.11
CA GLU A 830 -11.40 26.49 -37.93
C GLU A 830 -12.17 27.72 -37.42
N VAL A 831 -12.02 28.12 -36.15
CA VAL A 831 -12.69 29.34 -35.64
C VAL A 831 -11.84 30.54 -36.01
N PRO A 832 -12.31 31.45 -36.91
CA PRO A 832 -11.45 32.48 -37.49
C PRO A 832 -10.85 33.47 -36.45
N ALA A 833 -11.59 33.75 -35.39
CA ALA A 833 -11.11 34.63 -34.31
C ALA A 833 -9.94 33.97 -33.50
N ILE A 834 -9.95 32.64 -33.34
CA ILE A 834 -8.91 31.90 -32.61
C ILE A 834 -7.74 31.64 -33.57
N ALA A 835 -8.00 31.18 -34.80
CA ALA A 835 -6.98 30.94 -35.81
C ALA A 835 -6.11 32.18 -36.07
N ALA A 836 -6.74 33.36 -36.16
CA ALA A 836 -6.03 34.63 -36.30
C ALA A 836 -5.10 34.95 -35.11
N LEU A 837 -5.46 34.56 -33.88
CA LEU A 837 -4.62 34.74 -32.68
C LEU A 837 -3.36 33.85 -32.74
N PHE A 838 -3.47 32.67 -33.34
CA PHE A 838 -2.35 31.73 -33.51
C PHE A 838 -1.60 31.90 -34.83
N ASN A 839 -1.94 32.93 -35.62
CA ASN A 839 -1.37 33.16 -36.98
C ASN A 839 -1.57 31.98 -37.94
N PHE A 840 -2.67 31.21 -37.78
CA PHE A 840 -3.01 30.12 -38.69
C PHE A 840 -3.73 30.59 -39.92
N THR A 841 -3.45 29.90 -41.02
CA THR A 841 -4.17 30.09 -42.29
C THR A 841 -5.27 29.05 -42.42
N PRO A 842 -6.40 29.34 -43.13
CA PRO A 842 -7.44 28.37 -43.36
C PRO A 842 -6.90 27.14 -44.16
N VAL A 843 -7.26 25.94 -43.70
CA VAL A 843 -6.85 24.68 -44.27
C VAL A 843 -8.03 24.02 -44.96
N GLY A 844 -7.88 23.62 -46.22
CA GLY A 844 -8.93 22.95 -46.99
C GLY A 844 -9.08 21.47 -46.55
N TRP A 845 -10.26 20.86 -46.83
CA TRP A 845 -10.52 19.46 -46.53
C TRP A 845 -9.50 18.47 -47.12
N GLY A 846 -8.95 18.77 -48.31
CA GLY A 846 -7.90 17.96 -48.91
C GLY A 846 -6.59 17.98 -48.15
N GLU A 847 -6.20 19.15 -47.65
CA GLU A 847 -4.99 19.40 -46.88
C GLU A 847 -5.12 18.78 -45.48
N TYR A 848 -6.32 18.93 -44.88
CA TYR A 848 -6.64 18.25 -43.64
C TYR A 848 -6.53 16.72 -43.78
N GLY A 849 -7.00 16.18 -44.93
CA GLY A 849 -6.86 14.76 -45.27
C GLY A 849 -5.40 14.31 -45.44
N ILE A 850 -4.53 15.16 -45.99
CA ILE A 850 -3.08 14.89 -46.09
C ILE A 850 -2.44 14.88 -44.74
N ALA A 851 -2.69 15.88 -43.87
CA ALA A 851 -2.18 15.93 -42.50
C ALA A 851 -2.61 14.71 -41.69
N LEU A 852 -3.90 14.36 -41.77
CA LEU A 852 -4.44 13.16 -41.12
C LEU A 852 -3.79 11.87 -41.66
N GLY A 853 -3.61 11.75 -42.96
CA GLY A 853 -2.98 10.59 -43.60
C GLY A 853 -1.54 10.40 -43.14
N LEU A 854 -0.77 11.48 -43.04
CA LEU A 854 0.60 11.46 -42.51
C LEU A 854 0.59 11.04 -41.00
N ALA A 855 -0.30 11.64 -40.22
CA ALA A 855 -0.38 11.35 -38.81
C ALA A 855 -0.76 9.89 -38.50
N VAL A 856 -1.68 9.30 -39.25
CA VAL A 856 -2.08 7.89 -39.08
C VAL A 856 -0.92 6.92 -39.31
N LEU A 857 0.09 7.28 -40.11
CA LEU A 857 1.27 6.43 -40.37
C LEU A 857 2.07 6.11 -39.12
N VAL A 858 1.96 6.92 -38.07
CA VAL A 858 2.60 6.64 -36.75
C VAL A 858 2.16 5.28 -36.21
N ILE A 859 0.89 4.89 -36.39
CA ILE A 859 0.37 3.63 -35.83
C ILE A 859 1.05 2.41 -36.51
N PRO A 860 0.96 2.20 -37.84
CA PRO A 860 1.52 1.01 -38.44
C PRO A 860 3.06 0.95 -38.38
N ILE A 861 3.75 2.09 -38.41
CA ILE A 861 5.23 2.11 -38.30
C ILE A 861 5.66 1.67 -36.89
N VAL A 862 5.07 2.21 -35.82
CA VAL A 862 5.37 1.80 -34.44
C VAL A 862 4.97 0.34 -34.19
N GLU A 863 3.83 -0.13 -34.75
CA GLU A 863 3.43 -1.53 -34.64
C GLU A 863 4.40 -2.49 -35.32
N LEU A 864 4.95 -2.08 -36.50
CA LEU A 864 5.99 -2.85 -37.17
C LEU A 864 7.26 -2.97 -36.32
N VAL A 865 7.71 -1.87 -35.72
CA VAL A 865 8.87 -1.88 -34.79
C VAL A 865 8.62 -2.78 -33.58
N LYS A 866 7.45 -2.68 -32.97
CA LYS A 866 7.05 -3.59 -31.86
C LYS A 866 7.04 -5.05 -32.30
N ALA A 867 6.58 -5.36 -33.51
CA ALA A 867 6.59 -6.72 -34.06
C ALA A 867 8.02 -7.25 -34.22
N CYS A 868 8.94 -6.41 -34.70
CA CYS A 868 10.38 -6.76 -34.82
C CYS A 868 11.00 -6.98 -33.41
N GLN A 869 10.69 -6.11 -32.43
CA GLN A 869 11.17 -6.26 -31.07
C GLN A 869 10.67 -7.56 -30.43
N ARG A 870 9.37 -7.88 -30.55
CA ARG A 870 8.82 -9.17 -30.07
C ARG A 870 9.51 -10.38 -30.72
N ALA A 871 9.81 -10.30 -32.01
CA ALA A 871 10.52 -11.37 -32.69
C ALA A 871 11.97 -11.54 -32.21
N ALA A 872 12.65 -10.42 -31.89
CA ALA A 872 14.01 -10.43 -31.33
C ALA A 872 14.02 -11.00 -29.92
N ASP A 873 13.07 -10.62 -29.08
CA ASP A 873 12.94 -11.12 -27.70
C ASP A 873 12.67 -12.64 -27.68
N ARG A 874 11.77 -13.15 -28.54
CA ARG A 874 11.53 -14.59 -28.69
C ARG A 874 12.80 -15.37 -29.04
N LYS A 875 13.64 -14.81 -29.92
CA LYS A 875 14.93 -15.45 -30.30
C LYS A 875 15.93 -15.47 -29.15
N ARG A 876 15.91 -14.44 -28.27
CA ARG A 876 16.77 -14.42 -27.06
C ARG A 876 16.33 -15.47 -26.04
N TYR A 877 15.02 -15.58 -25.77
CA TYR A 877 14.48 -16.61 -24.87
C TYR A 877 14.74 -18.05 -25.35
N CYS A 878 14.66 -18.31 -26.68
CA CYS A 878 14.99 -19.63 -27.23
C CYS A 878 16.49 -19.97 -27.18
N LYS A 879 17.40 -18.99 -27.00
CA LYS A 879 18.84 -19.22 -26.86
C LYS A 879 19.28 -19.46 -25.41
N VAL A 880 18.46 -19.07 -24.43
CA VAL A 880 18.76 -19.18 -23.00
C VAL A 880 18.17 -20.48 -22.41
N LYS A 881 17.16 -21.08 -23.06
CA LYS A 881 16.73 -22.47 -22.81
C LYS A 881 17.60 -23.45 -23.60
#